data_9002e366d1e68631f7c78b869b3db057
#
_entry.id   9002e366d1e68631f7c78b869b3db057
#
_cell.length_a   1.000
_cell.length_b   1.000
_cell.length_c   1.000
_cell.angle_alpha   90.00
_cell.angle_beta   90.00
_cell.angle_gamma   90.00
#
_symmetry.space_group_name_H-M   'P 1'
#
loop_
_entity.id
_entity.type
_entity.pdbx_description
1 polymer ?
#
loop_
_entity_poly.entity_id
_entity_poly.type
_entity_poly.pdbx_seq_one_letter_code
_entity_poly.pdbx_strand_id
1 'polypeptide(L)'
;MRKSILVLLLLLLLPTASEAQRQTYYQYKTDDARLVFFDKNLSRYIPHMVRMYRNGKALHEQIWTTDSVYVPEAPLLLVTDWEDDGNGGATPLPRSLIQIGMAPLSMSYYINPSSERYRQLFCHEYTHIVMTDKYNRQDLGWRRFFGTKVSTDNAHPVTALWSYLTVPRWYAPRWYQEGIACFMETWLGGGVGRSLGGYDEMYFRSIVDGGEKLFSVVGLETEGSTMDFQVGANAYLYGTRFVNYLAKEYGYDTLIRFYNRTADSRTYFANQFKQVYGRPLRKVWNDWKEDEKQHQAENLAAIREYPLTETTPLTPEPLGSVSPFVYDPATGKAYAAMNAPGGFAHITELDLKTGKQRKVVDVYGIQLYNPAFVALDRNAGRIIFTWNNAKMRGLEVYDLQQKRVVLKKKFQRVNNIVYDNATDRLYGLFSNGGTQSIIRYDKNLEKPEIIYAYPFGVSVFDIDVSHDGKMLSVTSQGDNGEHKLWLFRTDDLDNAKFTPELLASFDDCNLGQFRFSLDDKYLIGSSYYTGVSNLWQVDIATHEMEMLSNTDIGLFAPLETEPGKLLALEFKRDGMQPVMLDRKVVTDANAVTLYGQRAYENNVAALESVGLLKEPLPQIDFGDVYNNIEPYDVLKEMRFAGAYPIVTGFTDTASFNRVTPVFGYRFFFSDPVRLSSIKMSLGISPLSHNDWKNKIHADFEWKYYFWTMKAAWNHSDFYDLFGPRRTSRKGYMVSLAYDYSNSMTVPYTRSWGASVGAYGGMDALPLYQEIGVEGVKSLQTASIYGKITKARGSLGGVMREQGYDLGIQGYGYLAGGHFYPSVEGTADFGVLLPIDRNNSFWLRTAAGHNFGDAKTVFGNTYIGGFRNNYVDYRNAFQYRTSLAMPGAAIDAIQAHSYAKAMAELNLRPIRLNNFGTLFCYPTWIQCSLFGTGLSTWNPGTPQQMYYSTGVQLTSELVFFNYLKTTLSVGYGHLFAPEGFPAGRHGNEWMVSLKLL
;
A
#
# COMPACT_ATOMS: atom_id res chain seq x y z
N MET A 1 34.70 -30.23 -17.88
CA MET A 1 34.24 -29.51 -16.70
C MET A 1 34.59 -28.01 -16.72
N ARG A 2 35.89 -27.57 -16.79
CA ARG A 2 36.19 -26.09 -16.84
C ARG A 2 35.51 -25.36 -18.02
N LYS A 3 35.45 -26.00 -19.22
CA LYS A 3 34.75 -25.42 -20.40
C LYS A 3 33.25 -25.35 -20.26
N SER A 4 32.59 -26.30 -19.55
CA SER A 4 31.14 -26.31 -19.33
C SER A 4 30.69 -25.26 -18.29
N ILE A 5 31.50 -24.98 -17.30
CA ILE A 5 31.28 -23.90 -16.31
C ILE A 5 31.47 -22.53 -16.99
N LEU A 6 32.46 -22.42 -17.88
CA LEU A 6 32.68 -21.20 -18.68
C LEU A 6 31.52 -20.95 -19.68
N VAL A 7 30.95 -22.00 -20.26
CA VAL A 7 29.76 -21.91 -21.14
C VAL A 7 28.50 -21.54 -20.32
N LEU A 8 28.35 -22.08 -19.10
CA LEU A 8 27.24 -21.69 -18.20
C LEU A 8 27.40 -20.23 -17.72
N LEU A 9 28.61 -19.79 -17.39
CA LEU A 9 28.94 -18.41 -17.09
C LEU A 9 28.79 -17.49 -18.31
N LEU A 10 29.12 -17.93 -19.51
CA LEU A 10 28.88 -17.21 -20.76
C LEU A 10 27.39 -17.17 -21.14
N LEU A 11 26.63 -18.22 -20.87
CA LEU A 11 25.16 -18.22 -21.01
C LEU A 11 24.45 -17.34 -19.97
N LEU A 12 25.03 -17.16 -18.79
CA LEU A 12 24.59 -16.22 -17.78
C LEU A 12 25.06 -14.78 -18.09
N LEU A 13 26.14 -14.64 -18.87
CA LEU A 13 26.70 -13.36 -19.34
C LEU A 13 26.17 -12.95 -20.71
N LEU A 14 25.47 -13.83 -21.42
CA LEU A 14 24.61 -13.35 -22.48
C LEU A 14 23.60 -12.45 -21.79
N PRO A 15 23.69 -11.13 -21.97
CA PRO A 15 22.49 -10.35 -21.81
C PRO A 15 21.53 -11.04 -22.76
N THR A 16 20.60 -11.80 -22.25
CA THR A 16 19.40 -11.96 -23.01
C THR A 16 19.06 -10.54 -23.37
N ALA A 17 19.19 -10.22 -24.62
CA ALA A 17 18.63 -9.05 -25.24
C ALA A 17 17.09 -9.16 -25.25
N SER A 18 16.46 -9.58 -24.19
CA SER A 18 15.32 -8.87 -23.70
C SER A 18 15.96 -7.53 -23.24
N GLU A 19 15.91 -6.57 -24.08
CA GLU A 19 15.56 -5.23 -23.73
C GLU A 19 14.24 -5.30 -22.93
N ALA A 20 14.25 -5.95 -21.78
CA ALA A 20 13.44 -5.64 -20.64
C ALA A 20 13.83 -4.20 -20.40
N GLN A 21 13.01 -3.31 -20.98
CA GLN A 21 13.17 -1.87 -21.10
C GLN A 21 14.01 -1.41 -19.91
N ARG A 22 15.29 -1.11 -20.16
CA ARG A 22 16.05 -0.25 -19.25
C ARG A 22 15.23 1.02 -19.24
N GLN A 23 14.36 1.16 -18.23
CA GLN A 23 13.68 2.41 -18.02
C GLN A 23 14.78 3.46 -17.91
N THR A 24 14.90 4.28 -18.92
CA THR A 24 15.90 5.35 -18.92
C THR A 24 15.33 6.44 -18.03
N TYR A 25 15.94 6.63 -16.89
CA TYR A 25 15.61 7.73 -15.99
C TYR A 25 16.32 9.00 -16.46
N TYR A 26 15.66 10.11 -16.24
CA TYR A 26 16.15 11.45 -16.46
C TYR A 26 16.12 12.23 -15.15
N GLN A 27 16.97 13.22 -15.00
CA GLN A 27 16.95 14.12 -13.84
C GLN A 27 17.02 15.59 -14.27
N TYR A 28 16.31 16.41 -13.49
CA TYR A 28 16.51 17.85 -13.38
C TYR A 28 17.25 18.11 -12.07
N LYS A 29 18.32 18.91 -12.08
CA LYS A 29 19.13 19.15 -10.90
C LYS A 29 19.61 20.59 -10.84
N THR A 30 19.29 21.26 -9.73
CA THR A 30 19.78 22.57 -9.32
C THR A 30 20.16 22.52 -7.84
N ASP A 31 20.64 23.61 -7.28
CA ASP A 31 21.01 23.69 -5.87
C ASP A 31 19.81 23.53 -4.92
N ASP A 32 18.63 23.97 -5.34
CA ASP A 32 17.39 24.00 -4.53
C ASP A 32 16.37 22.90 -4.85
N ALA A 33 16.49 22.21 -6.00
CA ALA A 33 15.55 21.20 -6.44
C ALA A 33 16.24 20.07 -7.22
N ARG A 34 15.78 18.85 -6.97
CA ARG A 34 16.20 17.67 -7.71
C ARG A 34 15.01 16.78 -8.00
N LEU A 35 14.70 16.59 -9.29
CA LEU A 35 13.64 15.73 -9.76
C LEU A 35 14.22 14.58 -10.56
N VAL A 36 13.70 13.37 -10.36
CA VAL A 36 14.00 12.19 -11.19
C VAL A 36 12.70 11.65 -11.76
N PHE A 37 12.70 11.34 -13.05
CA PHE A 37 11.54 10.82 -13.77
C PHE A 37 11.98 9.81 -14.85
N PHE A 38 11.07 8.92 -15.28
CA PHE A 38 11.47 7.74 -16.05
C PHE A 38 11.27 7.85 -17.57
N ASP A 39 10.53 8.83 -18.08
CA ASP A 39 10.25 9.01 -19.51
C ASP A 39 10.62 10.41 -19.95
N LYS A 40 11.40 10.53 -21.04
CA LYS A 40 11.80 11.84 -21.59
C LYS A 40 10.59 12.69 -21.99
N ASN A 41 9.46 12.08 -22.37
CA ASN A 41 8.24 12.80 -22.71
C ASN A 41 7.65 13.57 -21.51
N LEU A 42 7.95 13.14 -20.27
CA LEU A 42 7.52 13.83 -19.05
C LEU A 42 8.29 15.15 -18.86
N SER A 43 9.40 15.37 -19.55
CA SER A 43 10.20 16.61 -19.43
C SER A 43 9.37 17.87 -19.63
N ARG A 44 8.34 17.83 -20.49
CA ARG A 44 7.43 18.95 -20.75
C ARG A 44 6.62 19.41 -19.52
N TYR A 45 6.47 18.55 -18.51
CA TYR A 45 5.71 18.86 -17.29
C TYR A 45 6.61 19.21 -16.09
N ILE A 46 7.91 18.95 -16.21
CA ILE A 46 8.87 19.21 -15.13
C ILE A 46 8.92 20.67 -14.71
N PRO A 47 8.86 21.67 -15.63
CA PRO A 47 8.80 23.07 -15.25
C PRO A 47 7.64 23.39 -14.30
N HIS A 48 6.44 22.86 -14.60
CA HIS A 48 5.28 23.04 -13.73
C HIS A 48 5.52 22.39 -12.35
N MET A 49 6.03 21.16 -12.32
CA MET A 49 6.33 20.44 -11.07
C MET A 49 7.36 21.18 -10.21
N VAL A 50 8.43 21.72 -10.82
CA VAL A 50 9.45 22.54 -10.14
C VAL A 50 8.82 23.80 -9.55
N ARG A 51 7.95 24.47 -10.30
CA ARG A 51 7.24 25.67 -9.84
C ARG A 51 6.36 25.37 -8.63
N MET A 52 5.57 24.29 -8.66
CA MET A 52 4.72 23.89 -7.54
C MET A 52 5.54 23.49 -6.30
N TYR A 53 6.62 22.74 -6.50
CA TYR A 53 7.54 22.39 -5.43
C TYR A 53 8.18 23.63 -4.78
N ARG A 54 8.73 24.55 -5.59
CA ARG A 54 9.35 25.78 -5.05
C ARG A 54 8.35 26.65 -4.29
N ASN A 55 7.13 26.75 -4.79
CA ASN A 55 6.07 27.45 -4.08
C ASN A 55 5.75 26.79 -2.72
N GLY A 56 5.46 25.49 -2.70
CA GLY A 56 5.20 24.75 -1.46
C GLY A 56 6.36 24.84 -0.46
N LYS A 57 7.61 24.69 -0.94
CA LYS A 57 8.81 24.83 -0.10
C LYS A 57 8.91 26.21 0.55
N ALA A 58 8.73 27.27 -0.23
CA ALA A 58 8.80 28.64 0.28
C ALA A 58 7.74 28.92 1.37
N LEU A 59 6.52 28.42 1.20
CA LEU A 59 5.47 28.52 2.20
C LEU A 59 5.85 27.80 3.49
N HIS A 60 6.39 26.60 3.40
CA HIS A 60 6.83 25.84 4.58
C HIS A 60 8.02 26.47 5.29
N GLU A 61 8.97 27.02 4.56
CA GLU A 61 10.14 27.70 5.15
C GLU A 61 9.76 28.86 6.06
N GLN A 62 8.69 29.57 5.76
CA GLN A 62 8.17 30.64 6.62
C GLN A 62 7.65 30.15 7.97
N ILE A 63 7.10 28.92 8.01
CA ILE A 63 6.47 28.35 9.20
C ILE A 63 7.49 27.65 10.10
N TRP A 64 8.43 26.90 9.51
CA TRP A 64 9.24 25.92 10.23
C TRP A 64 10.68 26.36 10.54
N THR A 65 11.11 27.51 10.11
CA THR A 65 12.49 28.01 10.24
C THR A 65 12.79 28.72 11.56
N THR A 66 12.29 28.27 12.68
CA THR A 66 12.44 28.91 13.98
C THR A 66 13.71 28.55 14.75
N ASP A 67 14.58 27.66 14.27
CA ASP A 67 15.79 27.23 14.98
C ASP A 67 17.02 27.30 14.06
N SER A 68 18.07 27.98 14.50
CA SER A 68 19.33 28.19 13.77
C SER A 68 20.16 26.94 13.52
N VAL A 69 19.78 25.78 14.11
CA VAL A 69 20.50 24.52 13.99
C VAL A 69 19.99 23.69 12.82
N TYR A 70 18.72 23.83 12.47
CA TYR A 70 18.10 23.04 11.39
C TYR A 70 18.36 23.69 10.04
N VAL A 71 18.96 22.93 9.14
CA VAL A 71 19.10 23.27 7.72
C VAL A 71 18.24 22.26 6.94
N PRO A 72 17.19 22.69 6.24
CA PRO A 72 16.39 21.80 5.41
C PRO A 72 17.25 21.13 4.32
N GLU A 73 17.23 19.81 4.25
CA GLU A 73 17.76 19.09 3.10
C GLU A 73 16.72 19.12 1.97
N ALA A 74 17.09 19.57 0.78
CA ALA A 74 16.22 19.51 -0.38
C ALA A 74 15.88 18.03 -0.69
N PRO A 75 14.60 17.60 -0.62
CA PRO A 75 14.25 16.24 -0.91
C PRO A 75 14.45 15.94 -2.39
N LEU A 76 14.74 14.66 -2.70
CA LEU A 76 14.60 14.17 -4.05
C LEU A 76 13.11 14.04 -4.39
N LEU A 77 12.68 14.56 -5.52
CA LEU A 77 11.35 14.40 -6.06
C LEU A 77 11.38 13.28 -7.12
N LEU A 78 10.69 12.17 -6.84
CA LEU A 78 10.55 11.06 -7.80
C LEU A 78 9.17 11.18 -8.46
N VAL A 79 9.15 11.57 -9.73
CA VAL A 79 7.93 11.72 -10.52
C VAL A 79 7.64 10.45 -11.28
N THR A 80 6.45 9.89 -11.08
CA THR A 80 6.06 8.58 -11.63
C THR A 80 4.76 8.66 -12.41
N ASP A 81 4.65 7.88 -13.50
CA ASP A 81 3.43 7.73 -14.30
C ASP A 81 3.12 6.26 -14.62
N TRP A 82 3.52 5.33 -13.76
CA TRP A 82 3.24 3.90 -13.91
C TRP A 82 2.04 3.39 -13.13
N GLU A 83 1.24 4.29 -12.59
CA GLU A 83 0.03 3.99 -11.86
C GLU A 83 -1.08 5.00 -12.21
N ASP A 84 -2.33 4.56 -12.15
CA ASP A 84 -3.51 5.39 -12.39
C ASP A 84 -4.16 5.83 -11.06
N ASP A 85 -3.43 5.70 -9.97
CA ASP A 85 -3.75 6.18 -8.64
C ASP A 85 -2.77 7.29 -8.30
N GLY A 86 -3.20 8.52 -8.49
CA GLY A 86 -2.38 9.72 -8.43
C GLY A 86 -1.99 10.16 -7.02
N ASN A 87 -1.45 9.25 -6.23
CA ASN A 87 -1.06 9.50 -4.85
C ASN A 87 0.39 9.99 -4.75
N GLY A 88 0.72 10.59 -3.59
CA GLY A 88 2.07 10.93 -3.18
C GLY A 88 2.58 10.05 -2.04
N GLY A 89 3.81 10.30 -1.64
CA GLY A 89 4.41 9.69 -0.46
C GLY A 89 5.75 10.32 -0.14
N ALA A 90 6.03 10.50 1.15
CA ALA A 90 7.28 11.07 1.61
C ALA A 90 8.00 10.19 2.62
N THR A 91 9.32 10.22 2.61
CA THR A 91 10.17 9.57 3.61
C THR A 91 11.42 10.40 3.90
N PRO A 92 11.79 10.59 5.17
CA PRO A 92 13.05 11.24 5.51
C PRO A 92 14.25 10.28 5.46
N LEU A 93 14.03 8.98 5.29
CA LEU A 93 15.04 7.92 5.50
C LEU A 93 15.46 7.19 4.23
N PRO A 94 16.76 6.90 4.04
CA PRO A 94 17.93 7.48 4.73
C PRO A 94 18.20 8.92 4.30
N ARG A 95 17.55 9.35 3.21
CA ARG A 95 17.53 10.71 2.66
C ARG A 95 16.10 11.10 2.35
N SER A 96 15.82 12.38 2.42
CA SER A 96 14.49 12.91 2.14
C SER A 96 14.11 12.67 0.68
N LEU A 97 12.98 11.98 0.49
CA LEU A 97 12.40 11.61 -0.80
C LEU A 97 10.90 11.92 -0.78
N ILE A 98 10.42 12.57 -1.82
CA ILE A 98 8.99 12.72 -2.11
C ILE A 98 8.71 12.01 -3.44
N GLN A 99 7.78 11.09 -3.44
CA GLN A 99 7.28 10.45 -4.66
C GLN A 99 5.94 11.10 -5.05
N ILE A 100 5.78 11.41 -6.33
CA ILE A 100 4.59 12.04 -6.90
C ILE A 100 4.10 11.20 -8.07
N GLY A 101 2.87 10.70 -7.96
CA GLY A 101 2.15 10.09 -9.07
C GLY A 101 1.51 11.15 -9.95
N MET A 102 1.70 11.05 -11.28
CA MET A 102 1.19 12.05 -12.23
C MET A 102 -0.29 11.90 -12.53
N ALA A 103 -0.85 10.71 -12.43
CA ALA A 103 -2.27 10.49 -12.63
C ALA A 103 -3.11 11.27 -11.59
N PRO A 104 -4.28 11.81 -11.92
CA PRO A 104 -5.15 12.44 -10.93
C PRO A 104 -5.72 11.40 -9.97
N LEU A 105 -6.05 11.84 -8.76
CA LEU A 105 -6.74 11.00 -7.77
C LEU A 105 -8.21 10.86 -8.19
N SER A 106 -8.64 9.66 -8.50
CA SER A 106 -9.95 9.42 -9.13
C SER A 106 -11.18 9.66 -8.25
N MET A 107 -10.99 9.88 -6.95
CA MET A 107 -12.06 10.17 -5.99
C MET A 107 -11.83 11.48 -5.22
N SER A 108 -10.99 12.36 -5.73
CA SER A 108 -10.64 13.59 -5.02
C SER A 108 -11.85 14.48 -4.74
N TYR A 109 -12.81 14.53 -5.63
CA TYR A 109 -14.02 15.32 -5.46
C TYR A 109 -14.94 14.85 -4.33
N TYR A 110 -14.91 13.57 -3.94
CA TYR A 110 -15.71 13.13 -2.80
C TYR A 110 -15.05 13.40 -1.45
N ILE A 111 -13.75 13.15 -1.39
CA ILE A 111 -13.02 12.95 -0.15
C ILE A 111 -12.05 14.09 0.12
N ASN A 112 -11.41 14.60 -0.93
CA ASN A 112 -10.31 15.53 -0.80
C ASN A 112 -10.49 16.74 -1.73
N PRO A 113 -11.19 17.79 -1.26
CA PRO A 113 -11.23 19.04 -2.01
C PRO A 113 -9.80 19.56 -2.18
N SER A 114 -9.45 20.01 -3.36
CA SER A 114 -8.11 20.49 -3.66
C SER A 114 -8.13 21.74 -4.52
N SER A 115 -7.14 22.60 -4.30
CA SER A 115 -6.79 23.67 -5.23
C SER A 115 -6.02 23.08 -6.42
N GLU A 116 -4.93 23.67 -6.88
CA GLU A 116 -4.09 23.00 -7.88
C GLU A 116 -3.48 21.72 -7.28
N ARG A 117 -3.69 20.62 -7.96
CA ARG A 117 -3.42 19.28 -7.43
C ARG A 117 -1.95 19.05 -6.99
N TYR A 118 -0.99 19.46 -7.81
CA TYR A 118 0.42 19.25 -7.50
C TYR A 118 0.90 20.18 -6.39
N ARG A 119 0.39 21.41 -6.33
CA ARG A 119 0.66 22.33 -5.23
C ARG A 119 0.19 21.77 -3.91
N GLN A 120 -1.06 21.28 -3.86
CA GLN A 120 -1.60 20.68 -2.65
C GLN A 120 -0.79 19.45 -2.25
N LEU A 121 -0.51 18.55 -3.20
CA LEU A 121 0.24 17.33 -2.96
C LEU A 121 1.68 17.64 -2.48
N PHE A 122 2.35 18.62 -3.07
CA PHE A 122 3.66 19.06 -2.57
C PHE A 122 3.59 19.68 -1.19
N CYS A 123 2.59 20.49 -0.87
CA CYS A 123 2.40 21.02 0.47
C CYS A 123 2.17 19.89 1.49
N HIS A 124 1.38 18.89 1.14
CA HIS A 124 1.14 17.71 1.98
C HIS A 124 2.43 16.93 2.23
N GLU A 125 3.08 16.45 1.17
CA GLU A 125 4.26 15.60 1.26
C GLU A 125 5.49 16.33 1.85
N TYR A 126 5.64 17.62 1.55
CA TYR A 126 6.70 18.42 2.15
C TYR A 126 6.49 18.62 3.65
N THR A 127 5.24 18.69 4.12
CA THR A 127 4.92 18.67 5.56
C THR A 127 5.51 17.44 6.23
N HIS A 128 5.34 16.26 5.63
CA HIS A 128 5.95 15.04 6.18
C HIS A 128 7.47 15.14 6.29
N ILE A 129 8.15 15.68 5.27
CA ILE A 129 9.60 15.87 5.31
C ILE A 129 9.98 16.84 6.44
N VAL A 130 9.41 18.05 6.45
CA VAL A 130 9.78 19.06 7.45
C VAL A 130 9.50 18.59 8.87
N MET A 131 8.34 18.01 9.11
CA MET A 131 7.94 17.55 10.43
C MET A 131 8.78 16.37 10.94
N THR A 132 9.12 15.40 10.07
CA THR A 132 9.86 14.19 10.50
C THR A 132 11.37 14.38 10.46
N ASP A 133 11.90 15.17 9.52
CA ASP A 133 13.34 15.38 9.36
C ASP A 133 13.91 16.50 10.25
N LYS A 134 13.06 17.37 10.82
CA LYS A 134 13.53 18.44 11.69
C LYS A 134 14.26 17.89 12.92
N TYR A 135 15.43 18.44 13.21
CA TYR A 135 16.33 17.95 14.25
C TYR A 135 16.80 19.09 15.17
N ASN A 136 17.12 18.75 16.41
CA ASN A 136 17.80 19.63 17.36
C ASN A 136 19.30 19.24 17.46
N ARG A 137 20.04 19.90 18.38
CA ARG A 137 21.46 19.65 18.58
C ARG A 137 21.76 18.19 18.98
N GLN A 138 20.90 17.56 19.78
CA GLN A 138 21.06 16.17 20.18
C GLN A 138 20.91 15.22 18.99
N ASP A 139 19.86 15.40 18.19
CA ASP A 139 19.61 14.59 17.00
C ASP A 139 20.72 14.79 15.97
N LEU A 140 21.21 16.03 15.80
CA LEU A 140 22.37 16.35 14.95
C LEU A 140 23.64 15.63 15.43
N GLY A 141 23.85 15.55 16.75
CA GLY A 141 24.97 14.78 17.34
C GLY A 141 24.93 13.31 16.92
N TRP A 142 23.75 12.68 16.99
CA TRP A 142 23.56 11.31 16.52
C TRP A 142 23.73 11.16 15.00
N ARG A 143 23.18 12.10 14.19
CA ARG A 143 23.38 12.10 12.73
C ARG A 143 24.86 12.23 12.34
N ARG A 144 25.64 13.05 13.07
CA ARG A 144 27.09 13.16 12.88
C ARG A 144 27.82 11.89 13.29
N PHE A 145 27.42 11.25 14.39
CA PHE A 145 28.01 9.99 14.85
C PHE A 145 27.80 8.86 13.83
N PHE A 146 26.61 8.73 13.26
CA PHE A 146 26.29 7.74 12.24
C PHE A 146 26.62 8.19 10.80
N GLY A 147 27.09 9.41 10.62
CA GLY A 147 27.39 10.03 9.31
C GLY A 147 26.16 10.52 8.54
N THR A 148 24.95 10.11 8.94
CA THR A 148 23.65 10.56 8.39
C THR A 148 22.50 9.99 9.21
N LYS A 149 21.27 10.04 8.67
CA LYS A 149 20.07 9.36 9.19
C LYS A 149 20.18 7.86 8.96
N VAL A 150 19.77 7.04 9.93
CA VAL A 150 19.82 5.58 9.84
C VAL A 150 18.47 5.01 9.50
N SER A 151 18.39 4.21 8.42
CA SER A 151 17.21 3.39 8.12
C SER A 151 17.24 2.08 8.89
N THR A 152 16.06 1.56 9.24
CA THR A 152 15.93 0.23 9.82
C THR A 152 16.39 -0.86 8.85
N ASP A 153 17.07 -1.86 9.35
CA ASP A 153 17.49 -3.05 8.60
C ASP A 153 16.96 -4.31 9.33
N ASN A 154 16.08 -5.07 8.65
CA ASN A 154 15.44 -6.26 9.22
C ASN A 154 16.46 -7.32 9.66
N ALA A 155 17.60 -7.41 8.99
CA ALA A 155 18.68 -8.32 9.38
C ALA A 155 19.39 -7.88 10.68
N HIS A 156 19.26 -6.60 11.05
CA HIS A 156 19.88 -6.00 12.23
C HIS A 156 18.89 -5.14 13.01
N PRO A 157 17.99 -5.75 13.80
CA PRO A 157 16.90 -5.03 14.48
C PRO A 157 17.33 -3.88 15.39
N VAL A 158 18.58 -3.91 15.90
CA VAL A 158 19.16 -2.81 16.68
C VAL A 158 19.18 -1.48 15.91
N THR A 159 19.15 -1.52 14.57
CA THR A 159 19.10 -0.34 13.73
C THR A 159 17.81 0.47 13.89
N ALA A 160 16.75 -0.12 14.42
CA ALA A 160 15.54 0.60 14.78
C ALA A 160 15.81 1.64 15.90
N LEU A 161 16.66 1.30 16.86
CA LEU A 161 17.09 2.26 17.89
C LEU A 161 17.93 3.39 17.29
N TRP A 162 18.85 3.07 16.38
CA TRP A 162 19.67 4.07 15.70
C TRP A 162 18.83 5.00 14.81
N SER A 163 17.84 4.44 14.13
CA SER A 163 16.87 5.20 13.36
C SER A 163 16.07 6.15 14.25
N TYR A 164 15.55 5.66 15.38
CA TYR A 164 14.84 6.50 16.35
C TYR A 164 15.69 7.65 16.90
N LEU A 165 16.98 7.41 17.19
CA LEU A 165 17.90 8.44 17.67
C LEU A 165 18.19 9.52 16.61
N THR A 166 18.20 9.14 15.32
CA THR A 166 18.51 10.08 14.23
C THR A 166 17.27 10.80 13.66
N VAL A 167 16.08 10.16 13.73
CA VAL A 167 14.82 10.70 13.19
C VAL A 167 13.64 10.33 14.12
N PRO A 168 13.56 10.89 15.34
CA PRO A 168 12.59 10.43 16.34
C PRO A 168 11.13 10.67 15.95
N ARG A 169 10.82 11.71 15.15
CA ARG A 169 9.45 12.07 14.75
C ARG A 169 8.89 11.13 13.68
N TRP A 170 9.72 10.38 12.96
CA TRP A 170 9.29 9.32 12.07
C TRP A 170 8.51 8.22 12.79
N TYR A 171 8.76 8.02 14.09
CA TYR A 171 8.13 7.03 14.95
C TYR A 171 6.86 7.55 15.67
N ALA A 172 6.24 8.59 15.13
CA ALA A 172 4.93 9.06 15.58
C ALA A 172 3.79 8.29 14.86
N PRO A 173 2.57 8.17 15.45
CA PRO A 173 1.46 7.48 14.82
C PRO A 173 1.00 8.18 13.53
N ARG A 174 0.28 7.44 12.66
CA ARG A 174 -0.17 7.98 11.38
C ARG A 174 -1.07 9.21 11.53
N TRP A 175 -1.99 9.22 12.49
CA TRP A 175 -2.85 10.38 12.70
C TRP A 175 -2.05 11.67 12.98
N TYR A 176 -0.89 11.56 13.67
CA TYR A 176 0.00 12.67 13.93
C TYR A 176 0.62 13.21 12.63
N GLN A 177 1.07 12.34 11.77
CA GLN A 177 1.72 12.69 10.52
C GLN A 177 0.71 13.23 9.51
N GLU A 178 -0.37 12.48 9.28
CA GLU A 178 -1.39 12.80 8.28
C GLU A 178 -2.26 13.99 8.69
N GLY A 179 -2.56 14.13 9.99
CA GLY A 179 -3.38 15.23 10.49
C GLY A 179 -2.76 16.59 10.27
N ILE A 180 -1.46 16.75 10.56
CA ILE A 180 -0.77 18.01 10.31
C ILE A 180 -0.57 18.26 8.82
N ALA A 181 -0.34 17.19 8.01
CA ALA A 181 -0.21 17.33 6.58
C ALA A 181 -1.52 17.82 5.95
N CYS A 182 -2.67 17.25 6.34
CA CYS A 182 -4.00 17.71 5.91
C CYS A 182 -4.33 19.14 6.39
N PHE A 183 -3.92 19.51 7.59
CA PHE A 183 -4.07 20.87 8.08
C PHE A 183 -3.26 21.84 7.22
N MET A 184 -1.99 21.55 6.98
CA MET A 184 -1.10 22.41 6.18
C MET A 184 -1.53 22.47 4.71
N GLU A 185 -1.89 21.35 4.06
CA GLU A 185 -2.37 21.36 2.69
C GLU A 185 -3.60 22.27 2.52
N THR A 186 -4.49 22.30 3.53
CA THR A 186 -5.70 23.13 3.49
C THR A 186 -5.33 24.61 3.58
N TRP A 187 -4.58 25.00 4.59
CA TRP A 187 -4.30 26.42 4.86
C TRP A 187 -3.23 27.01 3.92
N LEU A 188 -2.23 26.25 3.54
CA LEU A 188 -1.30 26.60 2.45
C LEU A 188 -1.93 26.42 1.06
N GLY A 189 -3.01 25.63 0.95
CA GLY A 189 -3.84 25.35 -0.22
C GLY A 189 -4.97 26.37 -0.46
N GLY A 190 -5.17 27.49 0.34
CA GLY A 190 -6.18 28.52 0.15
C GLY A 190 -7.48 28.36 0.87
N GLY A 191 -7.46 27.59 1.88
CA GLY A 191 -8.69 27.21 2.52
C GLY A 191 -9.43 26.11 1.75
N VAL A 192 -8.77 25.48 0.77
CA VAL A 192 -9.32 24.33 0.05
C VAL A 192 -8.56 23.08 0.44
N GLY A 193 -9.22 22.17 1.15
CA GLY A 193 -8.60 20.95 1.65
C GLY A 193 -9.44 20.28 2.73
N ARG A 194 -8.91 19.19 3.29
CA ARG A 194 -9.67 18.30 4.20
C ARG A 194 -10.11 18.95 5.50
N SER A 195 -9.38 19.97 6.01
CA SER A 195 -9.83 20.72 7.20
C SER A 195 -11.19 21.39 7.00
N LEU A 196 -11.54 21.75 5.75
CA LEU A 196 -12.82 22.32 5.34
C LEU A 196 -13.61 21.37 4.43
N GLY A 197 -13.34 20.06 4.48
CA GLY A 197 -13.97 19.06 3.64
C GLY A 197 -15.31 18.54 4.16
N GLY A 198 -16.37 18.57 3.33
CA GLY A 198 -17.68 18.06 3.66
C GLY A 198 -17.70 16.55 3.94
N TYR A 199 -16.77 15.78 3.34
CA TYR A 199 -16.64 14.34 3.60
C TYR A 199 -16.25 14.03 5.04
N ASP A 200 -15.27 14.77 5.59
CA ASP A 200 -14.85 14.60 6.97
C ASP A 200 -16.00 14.96 7.93
N GLU A 201 -16.78 16.02 7.64
CA GLU A 201 -18.00 16.36 8.39
C GLU A 201 -19.02 15.21 8.36
N MET A 202 -19.33 14.71 7.18
CA MET A 202 -20.28 13.63 6.96
C MET A 202 -19.91 12.37 7.76
N TYR A 203 -18.64 11.98 7.72
CA TYR A 203 -18.14 10.78 8.42
C TYR A 203 -18.39 10.88 9.94
N PHE A 204 -17.95 11.98 10.56
CA PHE A 204 -18.14 12.17 12.01
C PHE A 204 -19.62 12.36 12.39
N ARG A 205 -20.38 13.03 11.53
CA ARG A 205 -21.83 13.20 11.70
C ARG A 205 -22.56 11.84 11.66
N SER A 206 -22.17 10.93 10.78
CA SER A 206 -22.75 9.58 10.73
C SER A 206 -22.48 8.73 11.98
N ILE A 207 -21.30 8.90 12.61
CA ILE A 207 -20.97 8.23 13.88
C ILE A 207 -21.83 8.77 15.02
N VAL A 208 -22.01 10.10 15.09
CA VAL A 208 -22.78 10.74 16.15
C VAL A 208 -24.27 10.42 16.03
N ASP A 209 -24.82 10.48 14.81
CA ASP A 209 -26.22 10.15 14.52
C ASP A 209 -26.51 8.68 14.85
N GLY A 210 -25.62 7.76 14.49
CA GLY A 210 -25.71 6.34 14.82
C GLY A 210 -25.49 6.00 16.31
N GLY A 211 -25.15 6.98 17.15
CA GLY A 211 -24.85 6.77 18.58
C GLY A 211 -23.59 5.94 18.84
N GLU A 212 -22.69 5.86 17.87
CA GLU A 212 -21.51 5.02 17.91
C GLU A 212 -20.32 5.69 18.62
N LYS A 213 -19.32 4.86 18.97
CA LYS A 213 -18.15 5.35 19.70
C LYS A 213 -17.03 5.76 18.75
N LEU A 214 -16.55 6.98 18.90
CA LEU A 214 -15.31 7.44 18.30
C LEU A 214 -14.12 6.61 18.82
N PHE A 215 -13.18 6.28 17.94
CA PHE A 215 -11.96 5.56 18.30
C PHE A 215 -11.16 6.31 19.37
N SER A 216 -10.58 5.56 20.29
CA SER A 216 -9.50 6.09 21.12
C SER A 216 -8.21 6.21 20.31
N VAL A 217 -7.23 6.94 20.83
CA VAL A 217 -5.94 7.11 20.15
C VAL A 217 -5.18 5.79 19.89
N VAL A 218 -5.42 4.76 20.72
CA VAL A 218 -4.86 3.41 20.50
C VAL A 218 -5.79 2.58 19.63
N GLY A 219 -7.12 2.70 19.82
CA GLY A 219 -8.13 2.00 19.01
C GLY A 219 -8.04 2.38 17.53
N LEU A 220 -7.74 3.63 17.22
CA LEU A 220 -7.52 4.08 15.85
C LEU A 220 -6.38 3.32 15.16
N GLU A 221 -5.25 3.10 15.85
CA GLU A 221 -4.09 2.39 15.30
C GLU A 221 -4.33 0.87 15.18
N THR A 222 -5.19 0.29 16.02
CA THR A 222 -5.44 -1.15 16.04
C THR A 222 -6.54 -1.57 15.05
N GLU A 223 -7.66 -0.92 15.07
CA GLU A 223 -8.87 -1.30 14.32
C GLU A 223 -9.21 -0.29 13.23
N GLY A 224 -9.23 0.99 13.55
CA GLY A 224 -9.72 2.04 12.68
C GLY A 224 -9.00 2.18 11.35
N SER A 225 -7.74 1.72 11.26
CA SER A 225 -6.95 1.82 10.02
C SER A 225 -7.00 0.57 9.13
N THR A 226 -7.59 -0.55 9.58
CA THR A 226 -7.46 -1.83 8.88
C THR A 226 -8.77 -2.56 8.62
N MET A 227 -9.83 -2.27 9.36
CA MET A 227 -11.10 -3.01 9.31
C MET A 227 -12.22 -2.26 8.60
N ASP A 228 -12.09 -0.95 8.46
CA ASP A 228 -13.09 -0.10 7.86
C ASP A 228 -13.10 -0.25 6.32
N PHE A 229 -14.27 -0.10 5.69
CA PHE A 229 -14.42 -0.06 4.24
C PHE A 229 -13.58 1.05 3.58
N GLN A 230 -13.22 2.09 4.33
CA GLN A 230 -12.40 3.21 3.89
C GLN A 230 -10.89 2.92 3.82
N VAL A 231 -10.44 1.78 4.27
CA VAL A 231 -9.05 1.25 4.17
C VAL A 231 -7.94 2.28 4.42
N GLY A 232 -7.69 2.57 5.70
CA GLY A 232 -6.58 3.45 6.11
C GLY A 232 -6.87 4.94 6.08
N ALA A 233 -8.05 5.38 5.63
CA ALA A 233 -8.46 6.80 5.64
C ALA A 233 -8.66 7.35 7.04
N ASN A 234 -9.00 6.52 8.01
CA ASN A 234 -9.32 6.97 9.37
C ASN A 234 -8.17 7.72 10.06
N ALA A 235 -6.91 7.42 9.72
CA ALA A 235 -5.77 8.17 10.24
C ALA A 235 -5.81 9.65 9.77
N TYR A 236 -6.23 9.89 8.53
CA TYR A 236 -6.43 11.23 7.97
C TYR A 236 -7.62 11.93 8.62
N LEU A 237 -8.79 11.27 8.66
CA LEU A 237 -10.02 11.81 9.23
C LEU A 237 -9.83 12.25 10.69
N TYR A 238 -9.43 11.31 11.55
CA TYR A 238 -9.20 11.57 12.96
C TYR A 238 -8.03 12.54 13.20
N GLY A 239 -6.96 12.42 12.41
CA GLY A 239 -5.79 13.29 12.49
C GLY A 239 -6.14 14.74 12.17
N THR A 240 -6.83 14.97 11.05
CA THR A 240 -7.27 16.31 10.61
C THR A 240 -8.17 16.94 11.67
N ARG A 241 -9.16 16.22 12.17
CA ARG A 241 -10.11 16.72 13.18
C ARG A 241 -9.41 17.06 14.49
N PHE A 242 -8.54 16.16 14.97
CA PHE A 242 -7.83 16.42 16.22
C PHE A 242 -6.84 17.59 16.11
N VAL A 243 -6.17 17.75 14.96
CA VAL A 243 -5.27 18.88 14.72
C VAL A 243 -6.05 20.20 14.65
N ASN A 244 -7.22 20.22 13.97
CA ASN A 244 -8.11 21.37 13.98
C ASN A 244 -8.61 21.71 15.42
N TYR A 245 -8.95 20.70 16.23
CA TYR A 245 -9.29 20.89 17.64
C TYR A 245 -8.14 21.53 18.42
N LEU A 246 -6.91 21.06 18.22
CA LEU A 246 -5.74 21.65 18.89
C LEU A 246 -5.51 23.10 18.48
N ALA A 247 -5.69 23.44 17.21
CA ALA A 247 -5.61 24.82 16.71
C ALA A 247 -6.75 25.68 17.28
N LYS A 248 -7.97 25.15 17.32
CA LYS A 248 -9.14 25.83 17.88
C LYS A 248 -8.98 26.16 19.37
N GLU A 249 -8.58 25.18 20.19
CA GLU A 249 -8.55 25.30 21.65
C GLU A 249 -7.28 25.94 22.20
N TYR A 250 -6.14 25.71 21.56
CA TYR A 250 -4.82 26.11 22.10
C TYR A 250 -4.07 27.09 21.19
N GLY A 251 -4.62 27.42 20.03
CA GLY A 251 -4.06 28.33 19.06
C GLY A 251 -3.01 27.74 18.13
N TYR A 252 -2.87 28.37 16.96
CA TYR A 252 -1.97 27.95 15.88
C TYR A 252 -0.50 27.88 16.32
N ASP A 253 0.00 28.90 17.04
CA ASP A 253 1.40 28.91 17.49
C ASP A 253 1.73 27.75 18.43
N THR A 254 0.77 27.36 19.28
CA THR A 254 0.93 26.21 20.19
C THR A 254 0.97 24.92 19.40
N LEU A 255 0.15 24.81 18.34
CA LEU A 255 0.16 23.67 17.41
C LEU A 255 1.52 23.55 16.73
N ILE A 256 2.04 24.63 16.14
CA ILE A 256 3.35 24.64 15.48
C ILE A 256 4.46 24.29 16.46
N ARG A 257 4.43 24.80 17.70
CA ARG A 257 5.39 24.47 18.76
C ARG A 257 5.36 22.98 19.13
N PHE A 258 4.21 22.33 19.10
CA PHE A 258 4.09 20.88 19.34
C PHE A 258 4.83 20.06 18.27
N TYR A 259 4.65 20.42 17.00
CA TYR A 259 5.29 19.71 15.89
C TYR A 259 6.76 20.08 15.69
N ASN A 260 7.17 21.28 16.10
CA ASN A 260 8.56 21.70 15.98
C ASN A 260 9.52 20.87 16.82
N ARG A 261 10.75 20.71 16.30
CA ARG A 261 11.84 20.03 16.98
C ARG A 261 12.94 21.02 17.35
N THR A 262 12.85 21.59 18.55
CA THR A 262 13.77 22.60 19.10
C THR A 262 14.65 22.00 20.21
N ALA A 263 15.59 22.81 20.78
CA ALA A 263 16.45 22.38 21.87
C ALA A 263 15.69 21.84 23.10
N ASP A 264 14.55 22.45 23.40
CA ASP A 264 13.71 22.10 24.56
C ASP A 264 12.71 20.98 24.29
N SER A 265 12.60 20.52 23.03
CA SER A 265 11.63 19.52 22.65
C SER A 265 11.97 18.14 23.18
N ARG A 266 10.96 17.42 23.69
CA ARG A 266 11.08 16.01 24.06
C ARG A 266 11.24 15.13 22.83
N THR A 267 12.02 14.06 22.93
CA THR A 267 12.25 13.11 21.82
C THR A 267 10.99 12.34 21.47
N TYR A 268 10.29 11.78 22.47
CA TYR A 268 9.06 11.04 22.24
C TYR A 268 7.86 12.00 22.10
N PHE A 269 7.09 11.85 21.02
CA PHE A 269 6.01 12.79 20.65
C PHE A 269 4.94 12.99 21.73
N ALA A 270 4.55 11.91 22.46
CA ALA A 270 3.53 12.03 23.50
C ALA A 270 4.04 12.80 24.75
N ASN A 271 5.34 12.72 25.03
CA ASN A 271 5.97 13.52 26.07
C ASN A 271 6.06 15.00 25.65
N GLN A 272 6.36 15.24 24.37
CA GLN A 272 6.29 16.60 23.79
C GLN A 272 4.88 17.15 23.86
N PHE A 273 3.86 16.36 23.56
CA PHE A 273 2.46 16.75 23.70
C PHE A 273 2.16 17.23 25.13
N LYS A 274 2.50 16.40 26.13
CA LYS A 274 2.29 16.77 27.54
C LYS A 274 3.05 18.05 27.94
N GLN A 275 4.26 18.25 27.41
CA GLN A 275 5.05 19.45 27.70
C GLN A 275 4.41 20.71 27.12
N VAL A 276 3.89 20.66 25.89
CA VAL A 276 3.32 21.81 25.19
C VAL A 276 1.93 22.17 25.69
N TYR A 277 1.08 21.16 25.88
CA TYR A 277 -0.33 21.36 26.26
C TYR A 277 -0.59 21.24 27.77
N GLY A 278 0.43 20.89 28.57
CA GLY A 278 0.30 20.71 30.03
C GLY A 278 -0.53 19.47 30.46
N ARG A 279 -1.09 18.71 29.50
CA ARG A 279 -2.04 17.63 29.75
C ARG A 279 -1.66 16.37 28.92
N PRO A 280 -1.93 15.15 29.43
CA PRO A 280 -1.68 13.92 28.68
C PRO A 280 -2.52 13.84 27.41
N LEU A 281 -1.94 13.34 26.31
CA LEU A 281 -2.60 13.18 25.04
C LEU A 281 -3.96 12.46 25.12
N ARG A 282 -4.06 11.34 25.87
CA ARG A 282 -5.31 10.61 26.05
C ARG A 282 -6.47 11.43 26.63
N LYS A 283 -6.16 12.36 27.55
CA LYS A 283 -7.19 13.25 28.13
C LYS A 283 -7.68 14.24 27.09
N VAL A 284 -6.76 14.91 26.41
CA VAL A 284 -7.11 15.91 25.39
C VAL A 284 -7.83 15.25 24.20
N TRP A 285 -7.44 14.04 23.81
CA TRP A 285 -8.16 13.26 22.81
C TRP A 285 -9.60 12.94 23.21
N ASN A 286 -9.85 12.61 24.46
CA ASN A 286 -11.21 12.39 24.96
C ASN A 286 -12.03 13.70 25.02
N ASP A 287 -11.41 14.82 25.38
CA ASP A 287 -12.08 16.12 25.36
C ASP A 287 -12.50 16.49 23.92
N TRP A 288 -11.59 16.28 22.94
CA TRP A 288 -11.92 16.46 21.53
C TRP A 288 -13.10 15.57 21.09
N LYS A 289 -13.17 14.31 21.52
CA LYS A 289 -14.30 13.45 21.16
C LYS A 289 -15.64 13.98 21.66
N GLU A 290 -15.67 14.58 22.81
CA GLU A 290 -16.90 15.21 23.32
C GLU A 290 -17.23 16.51 22.58
N ASP A 291 -16.23 17.33 22.26
CA ASP A 291 -16.37 18.52 21.42
C ASP A 291 -16.87 18.18 20.01
N GLU A 292 -16.33 17.12 19.37
CA GLU A 292 -16.79 16.64 18.08
C GLU A 292 -18.26 16.19 18.12
N LYS A 293 -18.65 15.45 19.15
CA LYS A 293 -20.05 15.04 19.33
C LYS A 293 -21.01 16.22 19.46
N GLN A 294 -20.62 17.22 20.23
CA GLN A 294 -21.40 18.43 20.37
C GLN A 294 -21.55 19.18 19.04
N HIS A 295 -20.45 19.37 18.34
CA HIS A 295 -20.42 20.03 17.03
C HIS A 295 -21.33 19.31 16.01
N GLN A 296 -21.27 17.99 15.94
CA GLN A 296 -22.12 17.23 15.01
C GLN A 296 -23.59 17.22 15.46
N ALA A 297 -23.86 17.23 16.75
CA ALA A 297 -25.23 17.36 17.26
C ALA A 297 -25.84 18.74 16.91
N GLU A 298 -25.06 19.81 16.96
CA GLU A 298 -25.46 21.16 16.52
C GLU A 298 -25.77 21.19 15.03
N ASN A 299 -24.90 20.59 14.20
CA ASN A 299 -25.11 20.47 12.75
C ASN A 299 -26.37 19.63 12.42
N LEU A 300 -26.58 18.50 13.09
CA LEU A 300 -27.78 17.68 12.90
C LEU A 300 -29.05 18.45 13.28
N ALA A 301 -29.02 19.22 14.39
CA ALA A 301 -30.14 20.06 14.78
C ALA A 301 -30.48 21.10 13.73
N ALA A 302 -29.46 21.78 13.17
CA ALA A 302 -29.64 22.77 12.10
C ALA A 302 -30.22 22.15 10.82
N ILE A 303 -29.72 20.98 10.39
CA ILE A 303 -30.27 20.29 9.21
C ILE A 303 -31.75 19.94 9.41
N ARG A 304 -32.13 19.46 10.61
CA ARG A 304 -33.46 18.98 10.98
C ARG A 304 -34.46 20.08 11.26
N GLU A 305 -34.07 21.36 11.18
CA GLU A 305 -35.03 22.49 11.19
C GLU A 305 -35.95 22.45 9.97
N TYR A 306 -35.48 21.87 8.85
CA TYR A 306 -36.27 21.65 7.63
C TYR A 306 -36.59 20.17 7.43
N PRO A 307 -37.68 19.84 6.74
CA PRO A 307 -38.06 18.45 6.49
C PRO A 307 -36.97 17.67 5.77
N LEU A 308 -36.65 16.50 6.28
CA LEU A 308 -35.73 15.58 5.64
C LEU A 308 -36.38 14.88 4.45
N THR A 309 -35.58 14.62 3.42
CA THR A 309 -36.01 13.83 2.26
C THR A 309 -36.19 12.35 2.68
N GLU A 310 -37.37 11.80 2.42
CA GLU A 310 -37.66 10.39 2.72
C GLU A 310 -36.89 9.48 1.74
N THR A 311 -36.15 8.52 2.28
CA THR A 311 -35.44 7.48 1.54
C THR A 311 -35.94 6.10 1.91
N THR A 312 -35.99 5.18 0.94
CA THR A 312 -36.34 3.77 1.15
C THR A 312 -35.10 2.90 0.89
N PRO A 313 -34.51 2.29 1.91
CA PRO A 313 -33.36 1.39 1.73
C PRO A 313 -33.74 0.17 0.88
N LEU A 314 -32.89 -0.17 -0.10
CA LEU A 314 -33.04 -1.36 -0.94
C LEU A 314 -32.37 -2.60 -0.35
N THR A 315 -31.42 -2.41 0.54
CA THR A 315 -30.68 -3.49 1.18
C THR A 315 -30.76 -3.37 2.71
N PRO A 316 -30.79 -4.48 3.45
CA PRO A 316 -30.87 -4.42 4.92
C PRO A 316 -29.62 -3.81 5.56
N GLU A 317 -28.46 -3.94 4.92
CA GLU A 317 -27.15 -3.47 5.39
C GLU A 317 -26.43 -2.66 4.32
N PRO A 318 -25.51 -1.75 4.70
CA PRO A 318 -24.63 -1.07 3.79
C PRO A 318 -23.70 -2.05 3.03
N LEU A 319 -23.30 -1.69 1.81
CA LEU A 319 -22.54 -2.55 0.90
C LEU A 319 -21.01 -2.29 0.95
N GLY A 320 -20.53 -1.45 1.87
CA GLY A 320 -19.15 -1.01 1.91
C GLY A 320 -18.85 0.06 0.87
N SER A 321 -17.71 -0.03 0.17
CA SER A 321 -17.41 0.83 -0.98
C SER A 321 -18.21 0.38 -2.19
N VAL A 322 -18.96 1.29 -2.80
CA VAL A 322 -19.84 1.01 -3.96
C VAL A 322 -19.59 2.04 -5.04
N SER A 323 -19.44 1.61 -6.30
CA SER A 323 -19.43 2.51 -7.46
C SER A 323 -20.83 3.02 -7.78
N PRO A 324 -20.97 4.09 -8.58
CA PRO A 324 -22.27 4.45 -9.14
C PRO A 324 -22.93 3.25 -9.82
N PHE A 325 -24.26 3.12 -9.65
CA PHE A 325 -25.04 2.08 -10.31
C PHE A 325 -25.28 2.40 -11.78
N VAL A 326 -25.32 1.37 -12.62
CA VAL A 326 -25.91 1.41 -13.95
C VAL A 326 -27.17 0.52 -13.95
N TYR A 327 -28.21 0.94 -14.66
CA TYR A 327 -29.54 0.34 -14.58
C TYR A 327 -30.02 -0.20 -15.93
N ASP A 328 -30.63 -1.37 -15.89
CA ASP A 328 -31.33 -1.97 -17.03
C ASP A 328 -32.85 -1.90 -16.80
N PRO A 329 -33.58 -0.99 -17.48
CA PRO A 329 -35.03 -0.88 -17.32
C PRO A 329 -35.78 -2.12 -17.81
N ALA A 330 -35.23 -2.88 -18.78
CA ALA A 330 -35.88 -4.08 -19.29
C ALA A 330 -35.98 -5.21 -18.27
N THR A 331 -34.97 -5.30 -17.38
CA THR A 331 -34.94 -6.36 -16.36
C THR A 331 -35.23 -5.85 -14.94
N GLY A 332 -35.25 -4.53 -14.70
CA GLY A 332 -35.39 -3.93 -13.37
C GLY A 332 -34.16 -4.14 -12.47
N LYS A 333 -32.99 -4.39 -13.07
CA LYS A 333 -31.75 -4.68 -12.34
C LYS A 333 -30.74 -3.57 -12.47
N ALA A 334 -30.04 -3.31 -11.36
CA ALA A 334 -28.92 -2.39 -11.31
C ALA A 334 -27.61 -3.14 -11.04
N TYR A 335 -26.50 -2.61 -11.58
CA TYR A 335 -25.18 -3.22 -11.45
C TYR A 335 -24.19 -2.18 -10.92
N ALA A 336 -23.36 -2.59 -9.95
CA ALA A 336 -22.28 -1.76 -9.41
C ALA A 336 -21.09 -2.65 -8.98
N ALA A 337 -19.92 -2.05 -8.91
CA ALA A 337 -18.78 -2.65 -8.29
C ALA A 337 -18.82 -2.37 -6.78
N MET A 338 -18.55 -3.38 -5.96
CA MET A 338 -18.55 -3.24 -4.50
C MET A 338 -17.39 -3.97 -3.83
N ASN A 339 -16.98 -3.45 -2.66
CA ASN A 339 -15.99 -4.06 -1.78
C ASN A 339 -16.38 -3.84 -0.31
N ALA A 340 -16.61 -4.93 0.40
CA ALA A 340 -17.01 -4.91 1.81
C ALA A 340 -16.04 -5.76 2.66
N PRO A 341 -15.91 -5.48 3.98
CA PRO A 341 -15.10 -6.29 4.88
C PRO A 341 -15.51 -7.76 4.88
N GLY A 342 -14.51 -8.66 4.83
CA GLY A 342 -14.70 -10.11 4.84
C GLY A 342 -15.07 -10.74 3.50
N GLY A 343 -15.14 -9.95 2.42
CA GLY A 343 -15.39 -10.40 1.06
C GLY A 343 -14.36 -9.91 0.05
N PHE A 344 -14.40 -10.43 -1.16
CA PHE A 344 -13.62 -9.91 -2.27
C PHE A 344 -14.46 -8.96 -3.12
N ALA A 345 -13.80 -7.93 -3.64
CA ALA A 345 -14.43 -6.99 -4.54
C ALA A 345 -15.02 -7.68 -5.77
N HIS A 346 -16.24 -7.28 -6.17
CA HIS A 346 -16.98 -7.89 -7.27
C HIS A 346 -17.99 -6.92 -7.87
N ILE A 347 -18.48 -7.21 -9.08
CA ILE A 347 -19.70 -6.62 -9.61
C ILE A 347 -20.89 -7.30 -8.95
N THR A 348 -21.77 -6.52 -8.34
CA THR A 348 -23.05 -6.99 -7.81
C THR A 348 -24.21 -6.64 -8.74
N GLU A 349 -25.19 -7.52 -8.84
CA GLU A 349 -26.51 -7.29 -9.42
C GLU A 349 -27.48 -7.04 -8.28
N LEU A 350 -28.21 -5.95 -8.32
CA LEU A 350 -29.26 -5.57 -7.37
C LEU A 350 -30.60 -5.55 -8.10
N ASP A 351 -31.55 -6.36 -7.68
CA ASP A 351 -32.93 -6.31 -8.15
C ASP A 351 -33.69 -5.21 -7.39
N LEU A 352 -34.10 -4.15 -8.09
CA LEU A 352 -34.70 -2.97 -7.45
C LEU A 352 -36.07 -3.22 -6.84
N LYS A 353 -36.77 -4.26 -7.29
CA LYS A 353 -38.11 -4.60 -6.76
C LYS A 353 -38.03 -5.42 -5.46
N THR A 354 -37.05 -6.28 -5.35
CA THR A 354 -36.94 -7.24 -4.24
C THR A 354 -35.80 -6.93 -3.27
N GLY A 355 -34.86 -6.02 -3.63
CA GLY A 355 -33.64 -5.75 -2.89
C GLY A 355 -32.63 -6.92 -2.90
N LYS A 356 -32.89 -7.96 -3.69
CA LYS A 356 -32.05 -9.16 -3.70
C LYS A 356 -30.73 -8.87 -4.45
N GLN A 357 -29.64 -9.23 -3.82
CA GLN A 357 -28.30 -9.09 -4.38
C GLN A 357 -27.77 -10.42 -4.91
N ARG A 358 -26.99 -10.34 -5.98
CA ARG A 358 -26.27 -11.48 -6.55
C ARG A 358 -24.89 -11.04 -7.06
N LYS A 359 -23.84 -11.74 -6.64
CA LYS A 359 -22.51 -11.59 -7.20
C LYS A 359 -22.50 -12.02 -8.68
N VAL A 360 -21.96 -11.17 -9.55
CA VAL A 360 -21.83 -11.42 -10.99
C VAL A 360 -20.41 -11.92 -11.33
N VAL A 361 -19.39 -11.12 -11.03
CA VAL A 361 -17.99 -11.42 -11.37
C VAL A 361 -17.05 -10.72 -10.41
N ASP A 362 -15.91 -11.35 -10.10
CA ASP A 362 -14.85 -10.73 -9.29
C ASP A 362 -14.19 -9.56 -10.02
N VAL A 363 -13.89 -8.50 -9.29
CA VAL A 363 -13.09 -7.36 -9.76
C VAL A 363 -11.85 -7.21 -8.88
N TYR A 364 -10.72 -6.82 -9.48
CA TYR A 364 -9.48 -6.63 -8.74
C TYR A 364 -9.22 -5.16 -8.44
N GLY A 365 -8.77 -4.87 -7.22
CA GLY A 365 -8.25 -3.57 -6.81
C GLY A 365 -9.29 -2.49 -6.57
N ILE A 366 -10.50 -2.84 -6.09
CA ILE A 366 -11.50 -1.84 -5.71
C ILE A 366 -11.31 -1.43 -4.26
N GLN A 367 -11.24 -0.13 -4.03
CA GLN A 367 -11.28 0.54 -2.73
C GLN A 367 -12.03 1.86 -2.88
N LEU A 368 -12.38 2.52 -1.79
CA LEU A 368 -13.02 3.83 -1.83
C LEU A 368 -12.22 4.86 -2.65
N TYR A 369 -10.90 4.87 -2.47
CA TYR A 369 -9.98 5.79 -3.19
C TYR A 369 -9.59 5.32 -4.59
N ASN A 370 -9.94 4.11 -4.97
CA ASN A 370 -9.64 3.53 -6.27
C ASN A 370 -10.82 2.68 -6.74
N PRO A 371 -11.95 3.29 -7.10
CA PRO A 371 -13.15 2.57 -7.50
C PRO A 371 -12.97 1.87 -8.85
N ALA A 372 -13.77 0.84 -9.10
CA ALA A 372 -14.04 0.39 -10.46
C ALA A 372 -15.23 1.14 -11.01
N PHE A 373 -15.22 1.44 -12.31
CA PHE A 373 -16.31 2.06 -13.03
C PHE A 373 -17.01 1.02 -13.86
N VAL A 374 -18.34 1.16 -13.97
CA VAL A 374 -19.19 0.18 -14.62
C VAL A 374 -20.03 0.88 -15.70
N ALA A 375 -20.13 0.28 -16.87
CA ALA A 375 -21.01 0.70 -17.95
C ALA A 375 -21.83 -0.50 -18.45
N LEU A 376 -23.02 -0.25 -18.95
CA LEU A 376 -23.95 -1.29 -19.41
C LEU A 376 -24.26 -1.14 -20.90
N ASP A 377 -23.82 -2.11 -21.70
CA ASP A 377 -24.25 -2.32 -23.06
C ASP A 377 -25.55 -3.14 -23.03
N ARG A 378 -26.68 -2.46 -23.09
CA ARG A 378 -28.01 -3.07 -23.04
C ARG A 378 -28.34 -3.84 -24.32
N ASN A 379 -27.81 -3.35 -25.46
CA ASN A 379 -28.10 -3.95 -26.78
C ASN A 379 -27.49 -5.36 -26.88
N ALA A 380 -26.26 -5.55 -26.38
CA ALA A 380 -25.60 -6.84 -26.39
C ALA A 380 -25.71 -7.63 -25.06
N GLY A 381 -26.34 -7.06 -24.02
CA GLY A 381 -26.44 -7.69 -22.70
C GLY A 381 -25.07 -7.89 -22.03
N ARG A 382 -24.22 -6.86 -22.05
CA ARG A 382 -22.84 -6.93 -21.52
C ARG A 382 -22.60 -5.86 -20.47
N ILE A 383 -21.86 -6.24 -19.39
CA ILE A 383 -21.31 -5.30 -18.41
C ILE A 383 -19.84 -5.05 -18.78
N ILE A 384 -19.50 -3.78 -18.97
CA ILE A 384 -18.13 -3.31 -19.20
C ILE A 384 -17.67 -2.67 -17.89
N PHE A 385 -16.50 -3.05 -17.41
CA PHE A 385 -15.99 -2.48 -16.15
C PHE A 385 -14.48 -2.31 -16.15
N THR A 386 -14.01 -1.32 -15.39
CA THR A 386 -12.59 -1.12 -15.17
C THR A 386 -12.10 -2.02 -14.03
N TRP A 387 -10.86 -2.43 -14.08
CA TRP A 387 -10.19 -3.21 -13.04
C TRP A 387 -8.75 -2.75 -12.86
N ASN A 388 -8.23 -2.86 -11.63
CA ASN A 388 -6.87 -2.45 -11.33
C ASN A 388 -5.90 -3.59 -11.72
N ASN A 389 -5.03 -3.30 -12.68
CA ASN A 389 -3.97 -4.19 -13.12
C ASN A 389 -2.61 -3.61 -12.71
N ALA A 390 -2.13 -3.98 -11.54
CA ALA A 390 -0.85 -3.50 -11.02
C ALA A 390 -0.76 -1.98 -11.01
N LYS A 391 -1.78 -1.34 -10.43
CA LYS A 391 -1.96 0.12 -10.35
C LYS A 391 -2.30 0.83 -11.66
N MET A 392 -2.31 0.13 -12.81
CA MET A 392 -2.85 0.66 -14.07
C MET A 392 -4.19 0.00 -14.37
N ARG A 393 -5.14 0.78 -14.87
CA ARG A 393 -6.49 0.29 -15.16
C ARG A 393 -6.58 -0.44 -16.48
N GLY A 394 -7.29 -1.55 -16.46
CA GLY A 394 -7.71 -2.28 -17.64
C GLY A 394 -9.22 -2.25 -17.81
N LEU A 395 -9.73 -2.81 -18.91
CA LEU A 395 -11.14 -3.03 -19.19
C LEU A 395 -11.45 -4.51 -19.28
N GLU A 396 -12.54 -4.93 -18.66
CA GLU A 396 -13.13 -6.27 -18.84
C GLU A 396 -14.57 -6.14 -19.32
N VAL A 397 -15.02 -7.13 -20.11
CA VAL A 397 -16.39 -7.26 -20.56
C VAL A 397 -16.94 -8.60 -20.09
N TYR A 398 -18.01 -8.57 -19.33
CA TYR A 398 -18.75 -9.73 -18.88
C TYR A 398 -20.05 -9.85 -19.66
N ASP A 399 -20.25 -11.02 -20.28
CA ASP A 399 -21.49 -11.33 -21.01
C ASP A 399 -22.50 -11.93 -20.03
N LEU A 400 -23.67 -11.29 -19.88
CA LEU A 400 -24.71 -11.67 -18.93
C LEU A 400 -25.41 -12.98 -19.34
N GLN A 401 -25.49 -13.31 -20.65
CA GLN A 401 -26.08 -14.54 -21.14
C GLN A 401 -25.11 -15.73 -21.01
N GLN A 402 -23.87 -15.52 -21.46
CA GLN A 402 -22.82 -16.54 -21.36
C GLN A 402 -22.26 -16.71 -19.94
N LYS A 403 -22.52 -15.78 -19.04
CA LYS A 403 -22.05 -15.75 -17.64
C LYS A 403 -20.54 -15.88 -17.51
N ARG A 404 -19.77 -15.23 -18.38
CA ARG A 404 -18.31 -15.25 -18.39
C ARG A 404 -17.71 -13.94 -18.91
N VAL A 405 -16.47 -13.69 -18.56
CA VAL A 405 -15.67 -12.62 -19.15
C VAL A 405 -15.33 -13.01 -20.60
N VAL A 406 -15.73 -12.19 -21.56
CA VAL A 406 -15.51 -12.42 -23.00
C VAL A 406 -14.39 -11.56 -23.57
N LEU A 407 -14.03 -10.45 -22.92
CA LEU A 407 -12.91 -9.59 -23.31
C LEU A 407 -12.17 -9.11 -22.08
N LYS A 408 -10.82 -9.08 -22.17
CA LYS A 408 -9.96 -8.51 -21.13
C LYS A 408 -8.82 -7.74 -21.77
N LYS A 409 -8.79 -6.42 -21.53
CA LYS A 409 -7.75 -5.51 -22.00
C LYS A 409 -6.98 -4.96 -20.81
N LYS A 410 -5.65 -5.11 -20.82
CA LYS A 410 -4.74 -4.57 -19.81
C LYS A 410 -4.27 -3.17 -20.16
N PHE A 411 -3.85 -2.42 -19.17
CA PHE A 411 -3.15 -1.12 -19.34
C PHE A 411 -3.88 -0.10 -20.22
N GLN A 412 -5.19 -0.08 -20.15
CA GLN A 412 -5.99 0.88 -20.92
C GLN A 412 -5.96 2.30 -20.31
N ARG A 413 -5.66 2.42 -19.02
CA ARG A 413 -5.56 3.68 -18.27
C ARG A 413 -6.83 4.53 -18.33
N VAL A 414 -7.98 3.87 -18.37
CA VAL A 414 -9.30 4.49 -18.52
C VAL A 414 -10.03 4.49 -17.18
N ASN A 415 -10.45 5.67 -16.78
CA ASN A 415 -11.34 5.91 -15.65
C ASN A 415 -12.73 6.23 -16.17
N ASN A 416 -13.70 6.33 -15.28
CA ASN A 416 -15.08 6.74 -15.55
C ASN A 416 -15.52 6.42 -16.99
N ILE A 417 -16.29 5.38 -17.12
CA ILE A 417 -16.75 4.89 -18.41
C ILE A 417 -18.27 4.97 -18.49
N VAL A 418 -18.78 5.31 -19.67
CA VAL A 418 -20.22 5.30 -19.98
C VAL A 418 -20.44 4.71 -21.38
N TYR A 419 -21.47 3.86 -21.50
CA TYR A 419 -21.83 3.26 -22.78
C TYR A 419 -23.03 3.96 -23.40
N ASP A 420 -22.85 4.47 -24.59
CA ASP A 420 -23.89 5.06 -25.41
C ASP A 420 -24.64 3.92 -26.14
N ASN A 421 -25.83 3.62 -25.67
CA ASN A 421 -26.69 2.59 -26.26
C ASN A 421 -27.43 3.03 -27.53
N ALA A 422 -27.39 4.33 -27.87
CA ALA A 422 -27.98 4.83 -29.12
C ALA A 422 -27.02 4.63 -30.31
N THR A 423 -25.72 4.80 -30.08
CA THR A 423 -24.70 4.75 -31.15
C THR A 423 -23.70 3.57 -31.01
N ASP A 424 -23.87 2.71 -30.00
CA ASP A 424 -22.97 1.57 -29.69
C ASP A 424 -21.52 1.98 -29.52
N ARG A 425 -21.26 3.03 -28.68
CA ARG A 425 -19.94 3.57 -28.40
C ARG A 425 -19.66 3.56 -26.88
N LEU A 426 -18.41 3.31 -26.48
CA LEU A 426 -17.99 3.51 -25.09
C LEU A 426 -17.16 4.78 -24.99
N TYR A 427 -17.57 5.70 -24.14
CA TYR A 427 -16.78 6.87 -23.75
C TYR A 427 -16.08 6.64 -22.42
N GLY A 428 -14.94 7.27 -22.21
CA GLY A 428 -14.21 7.20 -20.97
C GLY A 428 -13.17 8.30 -20.80
N LEU A 429 -12.65 8.43 -19.58
CA LEU A 429 -11.60 9.38 -19.25
C LEU A 429 -10.25 8.65 -19.22
N PHE A 430 -9.35 9.04 -20.09
CA PHE A 430 -8.02 8.47 -20.25
C PHE A 430 -6.97 9.35 -19.58
N SER A 431 -6.06 8.74 -18.82
CA SER A 431 -4.95 9.43 -18.14
C SER A 431 -3.61 9.01 -18.72
N ASN A 432 -2.78 9.97 -19.10
CA ASN A 432 -1.43 9.72 -19.57
C ASN A 432 -0.50 10.90 -19.29
N GLY A 433 0.61 10.67 -18.61
CA GLY A 433 1.61 11.69 -18.31
C GLY A 433 1.06 12.88 -17.52
N GLY A 434 0.05 12.67 -16.66
CA GLY A 434 -0.59 13.73 -15.88
C GLY A 434 -1.63 14.56 -16.62
N THR A 435 -1.88 14.28 -17.90
CA THR A 435 -2.99 14.85 -18.66
C THR A 435 -4.16 13.90 -18.74
N GLN A 436 -5.36 14.43 -18.86
CA GLN A 436 -6.57 13.66 -19.06
C GLN A 436 -7.20 13.99 -20.41
N SER A 437 -7.89 13.01 -20.97
CA SER A 437 -8.57 13.13 -22.27
C SER A 437 -9.89 12.38 -22.25
N ILE A 438 -10.86 12.85 -23.00
CA ILE A 438 -12.04 12.07 -23.34
C ILE A 438 -11.65 11.14 -24.48
N ILE A 439 -11.88 9.85 -24.29
CA ILE A 439 -11.67 8.84 -25.34
C ILE A 439 -12.96 8.15 -25.69
N ARG A 440 -12.98 7.62 -26.89
CA ARG A 440 -14.10 6.88 -27.46
C ARG A 440 -13.61 5.55 -28.02
N TYR A 441 -14.34 4.47 -27.75
CA TYR A 441 -14.17 3.16 -28.34
C TYR A 441 -15.37 2.86 -29.24
N ASP A 442 -15.13 2.08 -30.28
CA ASP A 442 -16.18 1.45 -31.07
C ASP A 442 -16.91 0.34 -30.30
N LYS A 443 -17.97 -0.22 -30.85
CA LYS A 443 -18.73 -1.35 -30.24
C LYS A 443 -17.90 -2.60 -29.92
N ASN A 444 -16.78 -2.80 -30.58
CA ASN A 444 -15.88 -3.93 -30.36
C ASN A 444 -14.81 -3.61 -29.31
N LEU A 445 -14.71 -2.39 -28.86
CA LEU A 445 -13.71 -1.86 -27.94
C LEU A 445 -12.27 -2.02 -28.46
N GLU A 446 -12.05 -2.01 -29.80
CA GLU A 446 -10.75 -2.35 -30.37
C GLU A 446 -9.79 -1.17 -30.41
N LYS A 447 -10.23 0.00 -30.87
CA LYS A 447 -9.39 1.18 -31.09
C LYS A 447 -9.90 2.38 -30.30
N PRO A 448 -9.22 2.77 -29.21
CA PRO A 448 -9.54 4.04 -28.54
C PRO A 448 -9.11 5.24 -29.40
N GLU A 449 -9.96 6.24 -29.48
CA GLU A 449 -9.72 7.51 -30.14
C GLU A 449 -9.79 8.63 -29.09
N ILE A 450 -8.80 9.50 -29.03
CA ILE A 450 -8.86 10.72 -28.22
C ILE A 450 -9.69 11.74 -28.98
N ILE A 451 -10.85 12.08 -28.41
CA ILE A 451 -11.77 13.06 -29.02
C ILE A 451 -11.66 14.45 -28.41
N TYR A 452 -11.12 14.55 -27.18
CA TYR A 452 -10.83 15.84 -26.55
C TYR A 452 -9.69 15.68 -25.52
N ALA A 453 -8.73 16.58 -25.49
CA ALA A 453 -7.61 16.58 -24.54
C ALA A 453 -7.65 17.83 -23.66
N TYR A 454 -7.59 17.63 -22.35
CA TYR A 454 -7.53 18.72 -21.38
C TYR A 454 -6.10 19.24 -21.20
N PRO A 455 -5.95 20.54 -20.87
CA PRO A 455 -4.64 21.08 -20.46
C PRO A 455 -4.08 20.37 -19.22
N PHE A 456 -2.75 20.41 -19.08
CA PHE A 456 -2.09 19.91 -17.87
C PHE A 456 -2.53 20.74 -16.64
N GLY A 457 -2.79 20.07 -15.52
CA GLY A 457 -3.30 20.67 -14.28
C GLY A 457 -4.82 20.64 -14.13
N VAL A 458 -5.58 20.45 -15.21
CA VAL A 458 -7.03 20.22 -15.14
C VAL A 458 -7.31 18.76 -14.83
N SER A 459 -8.07 18.52 -13.78
CA SER A 459 -8.55 17.17 -13.40
C SER A 459 -10.00 16.98 -13.85
N VAL A 460 -10.33 15.77 -14.35
CA VAL A 460 -11.66 15.42 -14.85
C VAL A 460 -12.15 14.17 -14.11
N PHE A 461 -13.39 14.19 -13.61
CA PHE A 461 -13.85 13.18 -12.68
C PHE A 461 -15.00 12.33 -13.18
N ASP A 462 -15.95 12.92 -13.88
CA ASP A 462 -17.18 12.24 -14.32
C ASP A 462 -17.43 12.45 -15.79
N ILE A 463 -18.10 11.47 -16.39
CA ILE A 463 -18.59 11.55 -17.74
C ILE A 463 -19.93 10.82 -17.82
N ASP A 464 -20.91 11.41 -18.49
CA ASP A 464 -22.17 10.76 -18.83
C ASP A 464 -22.61 11.12 -20.24
N VAL A 465 -23.49 10.30 -20.83
CA VAL A 465 -24.01 10.50 -22.19
C VAL A 465 -25.53 10.51 -22.16
N SER A 466 -26.14 11.46 -22.94
CA SER A 466 -27.59 11.53 -23.10
C SER A 466 -28.19 10.27 -23.73
N HIS A 467 -29.44 9.97 -23.44
CA HIS A 467 -30.09 8.75 -23.92
C HIS A 467 -30.21 8.70 -25.46
N ASP A 468 -30.21 9.86 -26.11
CA ASP A 468 -30.20 9.98 -27.58
C ASP A 468 -28.78 9.98 -28.19
N GLY A 469 -27.71 9.93 -27.36
CA GLY A 469 -26.32 9.90 -27.80
C GLY A 469 -25.75 11.22 -28.31
N LYS A 470 -26.50 12.37 -28.19
CA LYS A 470 -26.09 13.66 -28.79
C LYS A 470 -25.34 14.58 -27.85
N MET A 471 -25.34 14.30 -26.55
CA MET A 471 -24.68 15.13 -25.53
C MET A 471 -23.79 14.30 -24.61
N LEU A 472 -22.66 14.87 -24.20
CA LEU A 472 -21.80 14.36 -23.16
C LEU A 472 -21.70 15.40 -22.05
N SER A 473 -21.92 15.00 -20.80
CA SER A 473 -21.63 15.82 -19.64
C SER A 473 -20.30 15.41 -19.03
N VAL A 474 -19.52 16.38 -18.53
CA VAL A 474 -18.23 16.17 -17.91
C VAL A 474 -18.05 17.10 -16.73
N THR A 475 -17.58 16.60 -15.59
CA THR A 475 -17.19 17.42 -14.44
C THR A 475 -15.67 17.58 -14.40
N SER A 476 -15.19 18.81 -14.29
CA SER A 476 -13.77 19.13 -14.19
C SER A 476 -13.45 20.01 -13.00
N GLN A 477 -12.19 19.98 -12.58
CA GLN A 477 -11.61 20.87 -11.56
C GLN A 477 -10.45 21.65 -12.16
N GLY A 478 -10.47 22.95 -11.98
CA GLY A 478 -9.39 23.86 -12.37
C GLY A 478 -8.29 23.98 -11.33
N ASP A 479 -7.29 24.81 -11.60
CA ASP A 479 -6.11 25.03 -10.77
C ASP A 479 -6.37 25.91 -9.53
N ASN A 480 -7.53 26.56 -9.45
CA ASN A 480 -7.97 27.35 -8.30
C ASN A 480 -8.96 26.60 -7.37
N GLY A 481 -9.23 25.31 -7.62
CA GLY A 481 -10.20 24.50 -6.89
C GLY A 481 -11.64 24.62 -7.43
N GLU A 482 -11.86 25.44 -8.44
CA GLU A 482 -13.16 25.64 -9.07
C GLU A 482 -13.64 24.36 -9.78
N HIS A 483 -14.82 23.89 -9.44
CA HIS A 483 -15.48 22.74 -10.08
C HIS A 483 -16.47 23.22 -11.12
N LYS A 484 -16.43 22.64 -12.31
CA LYS A 484 -17.25 23.01 -13.46
C LYS A 484 -17.95 21.81 -14.07
N LEU A 485 -19.23 21.99 -14.37
CA LEU A 485 -20.04 21.04 -15.13
C LEU A 485 -20.13 21.51 -16.58
N TRP A 486 -19.64 20.70 -17.50
CA TRP A 486 -19.58 20.99 -18.93
C TRP A 486 -20.51 20.11 -19.74
N LEU A 487 -21.05 20.66 -20.81
CA LEU A 487 -21.81 19.95 -21.83
C LEU A 487 -21.08 20.02 -23.17
N PHE A 488 -20.87 18.88 -23.80
CA PHE A 488 -20.34 18.74 -25.15
C PHE A 488 -21.44 18.21 -26.06
N ARG A 489 -21.48 18.68 -27.30
CA ARG A 489 -22.28 18.08 -28.37
C ARG A 489 -21.46 17.02 -29.08
N THR A 490 -21.97 15.80 -29.21
CA THR A 490 -21.21 14.68 -29.82
C THR A 490 -20.89 14.95 -31.29
N ASP A 491 -21.79 15.57 -32.02
CA ASP A 491 -21.54 15.99 -33.40
C ASP A 491 -20.41 17.04 -33.53
N ASP A 492 -20.28 17.93 -32.56
CA ASP A 492 -19.18 18.89 -32.52
C ASP A 492 -17.84 18.22 -32.27
N LEU A 493 -17.81 17.23 -31.35
CA LEU A 493 -16.61 16.42 -31.10
C LEU A 493 -16.22 15.60 -32.33
N ASP A 494 -17.16 15.02 -33.03
CA ASP A 494 -16.95 14.28 -34.28
C ASP A 494 -16.37 15.18 -35.40
N ASN A 495 -16.69 16.46 -35.40
CA ASN A 495 -16.18 17.47 -36.34
C ASN A 495 -14.98 18.26 -35.82
N ALA A 496 -14.32 17.79 -34.72
CA ALA A 496 -13.23 18.48 -34.06
C ALA A 496 -13.50 19.93 -33.65
N LYS A 497 -14.73 20.24 -33.30
CA LYS A 497 -15.14 21.51 -32.70
C LYS A 497 -15.14 21.38 -31.18
N PHE A 498 -14.27 22.11 -30.51
CA PHE A 498 -14.02 21.99 -29.07
C PHE A 498 -14.57 23.21 -28.31
N THR A 499 -15.87 23.40 -28.34
CA THR A 499 -16.57 24.50 -27.65
C THR A 499 -17.58 23.92 -26.65
N PRO A 500 -17.13 23.41 -25.49
CA PRO A 500 -18.07 22.96 -24.48
C PRO A 500 -18.88 24.11 -23.88
N GLU A 501 -20.11 23.84 -23.54
CA GLU A 501 -21.01 24.74 -22.86
C GLU A 501 -20.85 24.60 -21.35
N LEU A 502 -20.65 25.71 -20.61
CA LEU A 502 -20.59 25.71 -19.17
C LEU A 502 -22.01 25.75 -18.60
N LEU A 503 -22.41 24.68 -17.90
CA LEU A 503 -23.74 24.62 -17.28
C LEU A 503 -23.76 25.11 -15.83
N ALA A 504 -22.70 24.79 -15.05
CA ALA A 504 -22.59 25.22 -13.66
C ALA A 504 -21.12 25.32 -13.21
N SER A 505 -20.86 26.23 -12.29
CA SER A 505 -19.55 26.44 -11.68
C SER A 505 -19.69 26.66 -10.18
N PHE A 506 -18.79 26.03 -9.40
CA PHE A 506 -18.70 26.17 -7.95
C PHE A 506 -17.25 26.40 -7.54
N ASP A 507 -17.02 27.44 -6.77
CA ASP A 507 -15.67 27.88 -6.45
C ASP A 507 -14.96 26.99 -5.39
N ASP A 508 -15.69 26.57 -4.36
CA ASP A 508 -15.07 25.93 -3.18
C ASP A 508 -15.78 24.63 -2.76
N CYS A 509 -16.68 24.07 -3.56
CA CYS A 509 -17.36 22.84 -3.19
C CYS A 509 -17.33 21.79 -4.29
N ASN A 510 -17.31 20.55 -3.86
CA ASN A 510 -17.25 19.42 -4.76
C ASN A 510 -18.59 19.19 -5.44
N LEU A 511 -18.55 19.13 -6.76
CA LEU A 511 -19.61 18.62 -7.64
C LEU A 511 -19.26 17.20 -8.06
N GLY A 512 -20.24 16.34 -8.24
CA GLY A 512 -19.92 15.02 -8.79
C GLY A 512 -21.13 14.19 -9.20
N GLN A 513 -20.81 13.23 -10.08
CA GLN A 513 -21.69 12.15 -10.52
C GLN A 513 -22.98 12.63 -11.17
N PHE A 514 -22.87 13.66 -12.01
CA PHE A 514 -23.98 14.16 -12.78
C PHE A 514 -24.36 13.19 -13.90
N ARG A 515 -25.65 12.81 -13.93
CA ARG A 515 -26.24 11.90 -14.89
C ARG A 515 -27.43 12.57 -15.58
N PHE A 516 -27.65 12.28 -16.87
CA PHE A 516 -28.82 12.75 -17.57
C PHE A 516 -30.08 12.14 -16.96
N SER A 517 -31.13 12.98 -16.81
CA SER A 517 -32.48 12.54 -16.55
C SER A 517 -33.02 11.71 -17.71
N LEU A 518 -34.04 10.89 -17.49
CA LEU A 518 -34.61 10.03 -18.53
C LEU A 518 -35.15 10.78 -19.77
N ASP A 519 -35.50 12.06 -19.64
CA ASP A 519 -35.96 12.95 -20.72
C ASP A 519 -34.84 13.84 -21.28
N ASP A 520 -33.58 13.64 -20.85
CA ASP A 520 -32.41 14.40 -21.25
C ASP A 520 -32.48 15.92 -21.01
N LYS A 521 -33.41 16.42 -20.16
CA LYS A 521 -33.57 17.85 -19.88
C LYS A 521 -32.74 18.34 -18.71
N TYR A 522 -32.39 17.45 -17.81
CA TYR A 522 -31.63 17.76 -16.59
C TYR A 522 -30.39 16.90 -16.46
N LEU A 523 -29.37 17.46 -15.78
CA LEU A 523 -28.27 16.69 -15.20
C LEU A 523 -28.48 16.62 -13.69
N ILE A 524 -28.52 15.40 -13.14
CA ILE A 524 -28.79 15.14 -11.73
C ILE A 524 -27.50 14.60 -11.10
N GLY A 525 -27.01 15.22 -10.03
CA GLY A 525 -25.76 14.87 -9.37
C GLY A 525 -25.76 15.15 -7.87
N SER A 526 -24.60 15.16 -7.25
CA SER A 526 -24.42 15.50 -5.84
C SER A 526 -23.45 16.68 -5.65
N SER A 527 -23.65 17.44 -4.56
CA SER A 527 -22.77 18.54 -4.18
C SER A 527 -22.78 18.78 -2.68
N TYR A 528 -21.62 19.19 -2.12
CA TYR A 528 -21.45 19.66 -0.75
C TYR A 528 -21.74 21.16 -0.56
N TYR A 529 -22.45 21.80 -1.43
CA TYR A 529 -22.71 23.25 -1.39
C TYR A 529 -23.22 23.76 -0.02
N THR A 530 -24.06 22.95 0.65
CA THR A 530 -24.54 23.24 2.01
C THR A 530 -23.63 22.68 3.11
N GLY A 531 -22.43 22.14 2.76
CA GLY A 531 -21.60 21.36 3.66
C GLY A 531 -22.09 19.93 3.89
N VAL A 532 -23.24 19.58 3.36
CA VAL A 532 -23.83 18.24 3.32
C VAL A 532 -23.93 17.79 1.87
N SER A 533 -23.57 16.53 1.57
CA SER A 533 -23.75 15.99 0.23
C SER A 533 -25.24 15.79 -0.06
N ASN A 534 -25.84 16.76 -0.73
CA ASN A 534 -27.23 16.72 -1.20
C ASN A 534 -27.28 16.45 -2.69
N LEU A 535 -28.44 15.98 -3.16
CA LEU A 535 -28.71 15.81 -4.60
C LEU A 535 -29.16 17.14 -5.20
N TRP A 536 -28.70 17.39 -6.43
CA TRP A 536 -28.99 18.60 -7.19
C TRP A 536 -29.34 18.24 -8.63
N GLN A 537 -30.15 19.08 -9.27
CA GLN A 537 -30.36 19.03 -10.72
C GLN A 537 -30.00 20.37 -11.34
N VAL A 538 -29.51 20.30 -12.59
CA VAL A 538 -29.23 21.46 -13.44
C VAL A 538 -30.10 21.33 -14.70
N ASP A 539 -30.93 22.32 -14.97
CA ASP A 539 -31.71 22.41 -16.22
C ASP A 539 -30.74 22.77 -17.36
N ILE A 540 -30.69 21.92 -18.40
CA ILE A 540 -29.75 22.06 -19.51
C ILE A 540 -30.06 23.31 -20.37
N ALA A 541 -31.34 23.71 -20.45
CA ALA A 541 -31.75 24.84 -21.28
C ALA A 541 -31.62 26.18 -20.57
N THR A 542 -31.92 26.25 -19.27
CA THR A 542 -31.92 27.49 -18.48
C THR A 542 -30.67 27.69 -17.65
N HIS A 543 -29.88 26.63 -17.41
CA HIS A 543 -28.76 26.54 -16.48
C HIS A 543 -29.16 26.78 -15.00
N GLU A 544 -30.45 26.76 -14.71
CA GLU A 544 -30.94 26.86 -13.32
C GLU A 544 -30.59 25.60 -12.51
N MET A 545 -30.16 25.81 -11.29
CA MET A 545 -29.79 24.76 -10.37
C MET A 545 -30.79 24.67 -9.22
N GLU A 546 -31.31 23.47 -8.99
CA GLU A 546 -32.29 23.19 -7.93
C GLU A 546 -31.82 22.04 -7.03
N MET A 547 -32.05 22.18 -5.76
CA MET A 547 -31.77 21.13 -4.79
C MET A 547 -32.89 20.10 -4.75
N LEU A 548 -32.54 18.80 -4.72
CA LEU A 548 -33.48 17.67 -4.72
C LEU A 548 -33.54 16.91 -3.40
N SER A 549 -32.67 17.22 -2.45
CA SER A 549 -32.69 16.56 -1.16
C SER A 549 -32.22 17.48 -0.02
N ASN A 550 -32.79 17.27 1.18
CA ASN A 550 -32.24 17.67 2.44
C ASN A 550 -31.99 16.40 3.26
N THR A 551 -30.73 16.04 3.51
CA THR A 551 -30.36 14.81 4.21
C THR A 551 -29.42 15.10 5.39
N ASP A 552 -29.54 14.34 6.48
CA ASP A 552 -28.68 14.51 7.67
C ASP A 552 -27.25 14.08 7.42
N ILE A 553 -27.00 13.06 6.59
CA ILE A 553 -25.66 12.50 6.42
C ILE A 553 -25.09 12.83 5.04
N GLY A 554 -25.60 12.19 3.99
CA GLY A 554 -25.16 12.45 2.63
C GLY A 554 -25.74 11.46 1.61
N LEU A 555 -26.11 11.97 0.44
CA LEU A 555 -26.58 11.21 -0.71
C LEU A 555 -25.64 11.42 -1.90
N PHE A 556 -25.41 10.37 -2.69
CA PHE A 556 -24.46 10.31 -3.79
C PHE A 556 -25.00 9.55 -4.99
N ALA A 557 -24.38 9.79 -6.16
CA ALA A 557 -24.56 9.00 -7.37
C ALA A 557 -26.03 8.77 -7.76
N PRO A 558 -26.85 9.82 -7.87
CA PRO A 558 -28.23 9.67 -8.26
C PRO A 558 -28.36 9.13 -9.69
N LEU A 559 -29.36 8.28 -9.89
CA LEU A 559 -29.71 7.73 -11.19
C LEU A 559 -31.23 7.65 -11.30
N GLU A 560 -31.83 8.34 -12.26
CA GLU A 560 -33.28 8.25 -12.50
C GLU A 560 -33.59 6.89 -13.13
N THR A 561 -34.38 6.05 -12.42
CA THR A 561 -34.77 4.71 -12.87
C THR A 561 -36.16 4.63 -13.49
N GLU A 562 -37.04 5.46 -13.01
CA GLU A 562 -38.40 5.70 -13.52
C GLU A 562 -38.67 7.21 -13.46
N PRO A 563 -39.58 7.79 -14.26
CA PRO A 563 -39.88 9.21 -14.19
C PRO A 563 -40.20 9.67 -12.76
N GLY A 564 -39.42 10.58 -12.22
CA GLY A 564 -39.57 11.12 -10.88
C GLY A 564 -39.09 10.19 -9.74
N LYS A 565 -38.36 9.09 -10.02
CA LYS A 565 -37.78 8.18 -9.02
C LYS A 565 -36.28 8.07 -9.19
N LEU A 566 -35.56 8.30 -8.12
CA LEU A 566 -34.09 8.22 -8.08
C LEU A 566 -33.62 7.02 -7.26
N LEU A 567 -32.67 6.27 -7.81
CA LEU A 567 -31.76 5.38 -7.08
C LEU A 567 -30.56 6.21 -6.67
N ALA A 568 -30.19 6.21 -5.39
CA ALA A 568 -29.01 6.91 -4.88
C ALA A 568 -28.26 6.03 -3.88
N LEU A 569 -27.04 6.47 -3.52
CA LEU A 569 -26.23 5.88 -2.47
C LEU A 569 -26.26 6.79 -1.24
N GLU A 570 -26.81 6.29 -0.13
CA GLU A 570 -26.80 6.97 1.15
C GLU A 570 -25.54 6.54 1.93
N PHE A 571 -24.81 7.53 2.46
CA PHE A 571 -23.65 7.22 3.31
C PHE A 571 -24.10 6.73 4.70
N LYS A 572 -23.52 5.61 5.11
CA LYS A 572 -23.58 5.08 6.47
C LYS A 572 -22.17 4.84 6.98
N ARG A 573 -21.98 4.77 8.29
CA ARG A 573 -20.67 4.52 8.88
C ARG A 573 -19.93 3.31 8.28
N ASP A 574 -20.64 2.24 8.00
CA ASP A 574 -20.07 0.99 7.51
C ASP A 574 -20.09 0.84 5.99
N GLY A 575 -20.45 1.91 5.27
CA GLY A 575 -20.42 1.95 3.81
C GLY A 575 -21.62 2.62 3.17
N MET A 576 -21.72 2.50 1.87
CA MET A 576 -22.79 3.06 1.06
C MET A 576 -24.00 2.12 1.02
N GLN A 577 -25.20 2.65 1.28
CA GLN A 577 -26.47 1.93 1.19
C GLN A 577 -27.28 2.41 0.01
N PRO A 578 -27.69 1.54 -0.94
CA PRO A 578 -28.58 1.93 -2.02
C PRO A 578 -29.97 2.23 -1.48
N VAL A 579 -30.51 3.36 -1.91
CA VAL A 579 -31.84 3.85 -1.49
C VAL A 579 -32.65 4.34 -2.69
N MET A 580 -33.96 4.27 -2.60
CA MET A 580 -34.92 4.91 -3.51
C MET A 580 -35.48 6.16 -2.88
N LEU A 581 -35.66 7.21 -3.67
CA LEU A 581 -36.34 8.45 -3.26
C LEU A 581 -37.10 9.09 -4.43
N ASP A 582 -38.02 9.99 -4.10
CA ASP A 582 -38.76 10.80 -5.10
C ASP A 582 -37.85 11.96 -5.55
N ARG A 583 -37.85 12.24 -6.88
CA ARG A 583 -37.25 13.45 -7.44
C ARG A 583 -38.20 14.64 -7.22
N LYS A 584 -37.95 15.40 -6.15
CA LYS A 584 -38.71 16.58 -5.78
C LYS A 584 -37.80 17.72 -5.44
N VAL A 585 -38.13 18.94 -5.90
CA VAL A 585 -37.37 20.15 -5.55
C VAL A 585 -37.56 20.45 -4.06
N VAL A 586 -36.45 20.72 -3.37
CA VAL A 586 -36.41 21.17 -1.99
C VAL A 586 -36.04 22.65 -1.98
N THR A 587 -36.86 23.48 -1.39
CA THR A 587 -36.70 24.94 -1.42
C THR A 587 -35.85 25.48 -0.29
N ASP A 588 -35.84 24.77 0.84
CA ASP A 588 -35.20 25.23 2.05
C ASP A 588 -34.35 24.14 2.73
N ALA A 589 -33.10 24.48 3.01
CA ALA A 589 -32.18 23.68 3.81
C ALA A 589 -31.13 24.58 4.46
N ASN A 590 -30.66 24.19 5.66
CA ASN A 590 -29.56 24.91 6.31
C ASN A 590 -28.20 24.41 5.86
N ALA A 591 -27.25 25.32 5.72
CA ALA A 591 -25.84 24.99 5.62
C ALA A 591 -25.30 24.60 7.01
N VAL A 592 -24.38 23.63 7.05
CA VAL A 592 -23.68 23.25 8.27
C VAL A 592 -22.37 24.03 8.45
N THR A 593 -21.96 24.21 9.69
CA THR A 593 -20.65 24.75 10.00
C THR A 593 -19.59 23.64 9.89
N LEU A 594 -18.57 23.85 9.06
CA LEU A 594 -17.44 22.94 8.98
C LEU A 594 -16.54 23.10 10.20
N TYR A 595 -16.06 22.00 10.76
CA TYR A 595 -15.24 22.03 11.97
C TYR A 595 -13.98 22.89 11.84
N GLY A 596 -13.33 22.89 10.68
CA GLY A 596 -12.17 23.72 10.38
C GLY A 596 -12.48 25.22 10.35
N GLN A 597 -13.72 25.65 10.09
CA GLN A 597 -14.13 27.07 10.19
C GLN A 597 -13.97 27.59 11.61
N ARG A 598 -14.32 26.78 12.63
CA ARG A 598 -14.12 27.13 14.04
C ARG A 598 -12.63 27.26 14.41
N ALA A 599 -11.77 26.43 13.80
CA ALA A 599 -10.32 26.57 13.95
C ALA A 599 -9.80 27.86 13.28
N TYR A 600 -10.36 28.22 12.13
CA TYR A 600 -10.02 29.47 11.42
C TYR A 600 -10.45 30.71 12.21
N GLU A 601 -11.67 30.77 12.69
CA GLU A 601 -12.23 31.88 13.46
C GLU A 601 -11.36 32.26 14.67
N ASN A 602 -10.78 31.28 15.34
CA ASN A 602 -9.90 31.48 16.47
C ASN A 602 -8.45 31.82 16.12
N ASN A 603 -8.06 31.75 14.83
CA ASN A 603 -6.68 31.90 14.37
C ASN A 603 -6.56 32.74 13.09
N VAL A 604 -7.51 33.61 12.78
CA VAL A 604 -7.61 34.36 11.51
C VAL A 604 -6.27 35.00 11.11
N ALA A 605 -5.69 35.84 11.96
CA ALA A 605 -4.45 36.55 11.63
C ALA A 605 -3.28 35.60 11.30
N ALA A 606 -3.15 34.49 12.04
CA ALA A 606 -2.08 33.52 11.84
C ALA A 606 -2.30 32.71 10.53
N LEU A 607 -3.51 32.25 10.28
CA LEU A 607 -3.82 31.44 9.10
C LEU A 607 -3.86 32.28 7.83
N GLU A 608 -4.30 33.52 7.87
CA GLU A 608 -4.20 34.44 6.73
C GLU A 608 -2.76 34.80 6.39
N SER A 609 -1.88 34.93 7.40
CA SER A 609 -0.45 35.21 7.16
C SER A 609 0.28 34.07 6.44
N VAL A 610 -0.14 32.81 6.65
CA VAL A 610 0.43 31.64 5.97
C VAL A 610 -0.34 31.25 4.71
N GLY A 611 -1.59 31.70 4.58
CA GLY A 611 -2.47 31.43 3.45
C GLY A 611 -2.16 32.27 2.22
N LEU A 612 -0.94 32.32 1.77
CA LEU A 612 -0.42 33.10 0.63
C LEU A 612 -1.03 32.74 -0.74
N LEU A 613 -2.23 32.34 -0.78
CA LEU A 613 -2.87 31.69 -1.91
C LEU A 613 -3.45 32.61 -2.93
N LYS A 614 -3.65 33.83 -2.55
CA LYS A 614 -4.10 34.90 -3.46
C LYS A 614 -2.93 35.48 -4.28
N GLU A 615 -1.69 35.11 -3.93
CA GLU A 615 -0.53 35.54 -4.70
C GLU A 615 -0.33 34.66 -5.95
N PRO A 616 0.00 35.29 -7.11
CA PRO A 616 0.31 34.53 -8.32
C PRO A 616 1.50 33.59 -8.05
N LEU A 617 1.42 32.37 -8.60
CA LEU A 617 2.54 31.43 -8.54
C LEU A 617 3.81 32.06 -9.11
N PRO A 618 4.98 31.84 -8.47
CA PRO A 618 6.24 32.37 -8.96
C PRO A 618 6.47 32.01 -10.43
N GLN A 619 6.92 32.97 -11.22
CA GLN A 619 7.30 32.71 -12.61
C GLN A 619 8.54 31.81 -12.64
N ILE A 620 8.61 30.95 -13.64
CA ILE A 620 9.76 30.05 -13.87
C ILE A 620 10.24 30.20 -15.30
N ASP A 621 11.54 30.18 -15.49
CA ASP A 621 12.13 30.09 -16.81
C ASP A 621 12.08 28.63 -17.30
N PHE A 622 11.21 28.38 -18.26
CA PHE A 622 11.07 27.06 -18.86
C PHE A 622 12.33 26.61 -19.56
N GLY A 623 13.07 27.54 -20.19
CA GLY A 623 14.35 27.25 -20.86
C GLY A 623 15.40 26.76 -19.89
N ASP A 624 15.52 27.39 -18.72
CA ASP A 624 16.46 26.97 -17.68
C ASP A 624 16.15 25.55 -17.22
N VAL A 625 14.86 25.24 -16.97
CA VAL A 625 14.49 23.87 -16.58
C VAL A 625 14.85 22.85 -17.65
N TYR A 626 14.55 23.11 -18.93
CA TYR A 626 14.87 22.17 -20.01
C TYR A 626 16.37 21.97 -20.21
N ASN A 627 17.16 23.01 -20.08
CA ASN A 627 18.62 22.96 -20.24
C ASN A 627 19.30 22.17 -19.11
N ASN A 628 18.67 22.02 -17.96
CA ASN A 628 19.17 21.27 -16.81
C ASN A 628 18.63 19.83 -16.72
N ILE A 629 17.94 19.33 -17.76
CA ILE A 629 17.51 17.93 -17.84
C ILE A 629 18.62 17.08 -18.49
N GLU A 630 19.06 16.07 -17.75
CA GLU A 630 20.09 15.13 -18.17
C GLU A 630 19.70 13.67 -17.90
N PRO A 631 20.31 12.67 -18.59
CA PRO A 631 20.13 11.27 -18.26
C PRO A 631 20.60 10.96 -16.83
N TYR A 632 19.82 10.17 -16.08
CA TYR A 632 20.16 9.73 -14.74
C TYR A 632 21.10 8.51 -14.80
N ASP A 633 22.33 8.69 -14.33
CA ASP A 633 23.32 7.61 -14.23
C ASP A 633 23.38 7.04 -12.81
N VAL A 634 22.86 5.83 -12.62
CA VAL A 634 22.74 5.17 -11.32
C VAL A 634 24.08 5.06 -10.59
N LEU A 635 25.16 4.74 -11.31
CA LEU A 635 26.47 4.54 -10.68
C LEU A 635 27.13 5.86 -10.30
N LYS A 636 27.01 6.91 -11.14
CA LYS A 636 27.52 8.24 -10.82
C LYS A 636 26.79 8.87 -9.64
N GLU A 637 25.53 8.50 -9.44
CA GLU A 637 24.68 9.02 -8.37
C GLU A 637 24.76 8.24 -7.06
N MET A 638 25.59 7.19 -7.01
CA MET A 638 25.88 6.49 -5.75
C MET A 638 26.49 7.44 -4.71
N ARG A 639 25.91 7.48 -3.53
CA ARG A 639 26.32 8.31 -2.40
C ARG A 639 26.36 7.50 -1.13
N PHE A 640 27.20 7.93 -0.19
CA PHE A 640 27.19 7.42 1.17
C PHE A 640 25.82 7.69 1.81
N ALA A 641 25.15 6.63 2.29
CA ALA A 641 23.79 6.68 2.81
C ALA A 641 23.72 6.32 4.30
N GLY A 642 24.85 6.01 4.94
CA GLY A 642 24.90 5.80 6.38
C GLY A 642 25.97 4.82 6.81
N ALA A 643 26.36 4.94 8.09
CA ALA A 643 27.19 3.95 8.74
C ALA A 643 26.75 3.77 10.19
N TYR A 644 26.66 2.54 10.66
CA TYR A 644 26.11 2.25 11.98
C TYR A 644 26.62 0.93 12.55
N PRO A 645 26.71 0.82 13.91
CA PRO A 645 27.09 -0.42 14.55
C PRO A 645 25.99 -1.49 14.39
N ILE A 646 26.45 -2.72 14.21
CA ILE A 646 25.61 -3.92 14.11
C ILE A 646 26.10 -4.96 15.09
N VAL A 647 25.20 -5.87 15.51
CA VAL A 647 25.51 -7.06 16.28
C VAL A 647 24.94 -8.26 15.54
N THR A 648 25.78 -9.25 15.30
CA THR A 648 25.39 -10.52 14.66
C THR A 648 25.87 -11.69 15.48
N GLY A 649 25.54 -12.93 15.10
CA GLY A 649 26.02 -14.15 15.70
C GLY A 649 27.01 -14.88 14.80
N PHE A 650 27.97 -15.58 15.41
CA PHE A 650 28.90 -16.44 14.73
C PHE A 650 29.07 -17.75 15.52
N THR A 651 28.96 -18.89 14.84
CA THR A 651 29.17 -20.19 15.49
C THR A 651 30.66 -20.47 15.57
N ASP A 652 31.15 -20.68 16.81
CA ASP A 652 32.51 -21.07 17.06
C ASP A 652 32.81 -22.43 16.42
N THR A 653 33.88 -22.51 15.63
CA THR A 653 34.29 -23.74 14.94
C THR A 653 34.78 -24.83 15.85
N ALA A 654 35.24 -24.51 17.06
CA ALA A 654 35.68 -25.48 18.06
C ALA A 654 34.51 -26.23 18.73
N SER A 655 33.31 -25.61 18.69
CA SER A 655 32.10 -26.21 19.25
C SER A 655 30.89 -25.62 18.57
N PHE A 656 30.34 -26.28 17.59
CA PHE A 656 29.11 -25.86 16.87
C PHE A 656 27.89 -25.60 17.78
N ASN A 657 28.02 -25.79 19.07
CA ASN A 657 26.99 -25.53 20.06
C ASN A 657 27.03 -24.12 20.65
N ARG A 658 28.08 -23.33 20.36
CA ARG A 658 28.30 -22.04 20.99
C ARG A 658 28.23 -20.90 19.95
N VAL A 659 27.23 -20.08 20.09
CA VAL A 659 27.12 -18.84 19.31
C VAL A 659 27.77 -17.72 20.08
N THR A 660 28.67 -16.99 19.43
CA THR A 660 29.35 -15.83 20.00
C THR A 660 28.90 -14.55 19.31
N PRO A 661 28.74 -13.44 20.03
CA PRO A 661 28.38 -12.16 19.39
C PRO A 661 29.54 -11.65 18.53
N VAL A 662 29.21 -11.13 17.38
CA VAL A 662 30.08 -10.36 16.50
C VAL A 662 29.64 -8.91 16.60
N PHE A 663 30.55 -8.07 17.06
CA PHE A 663 30.35 -6.62 17.10
C PHE A 663 30.94 -6.03 15.81
N GLY A 664 30.12 -5.37 15.05
CA GLY A 664 30.53 -4.86 13.74
C GLY A 664 30.05 -3.46 13.45
N TYR A 665 30.50 -2.96 12.32
CA TYR A 665 30.09 -1.67 11.78
C TYR A 665 29.74 -1.84 10.31
N ARG A 666 28.56 -1.31 9.88
CA ARG A 666 28.06 -1.38 8.51
C ARG A 666 28.11 -0.02 7.85
N PHE A 667 28.61 -0.01 6.63
CA PHE A 667 28.59 1.14 5.72
C PHE A 667 27.57 0.87 4.63
N PHE A 668 26.74 1.86 4.35
CA PHE A 668 25.68 1.78 3.36
C PHE A 668 25.82 2.89 2.33
N PHE A 669 25.76 2.53 1.04
CA PHE A 669 25.75 3.43 -0.07
C PHE A 669 24.54 3.11 -0.95
N SER A 670 23.89 4.12 -1.51
CA SER A 670 22.83 3.95 -2.50
C SER A 670 22.75 5.14 -3.42
N ASP A 671 22.21 4.91 -4.62
CA ASP A 671 21.69 6.00 -5.41
C ASP A 671 20.37 6.49 -4.79
N PRO A 672 19.97 7.75 -5.05
CA PRO A 672 18.77 8.33 -4.44
C PRO A 672 17.46 7.59 -4.77
N VAL A 673 17.36 6.99 -5.95
CA VAL A 673 16.17 6.23 -6.39
C VAL A 673 16.18 4.77 -5.91
N ARG A 674 17.33 4.31 -5.34
CA ARG A 674 17.54 2.95 -4.82
C ARG A 674 17.53 1.84 -5.88
N LEU A 675 17.95 2.16 -7.09
CA LEU A 675 18.17 1.18 -8.17
C LEU A 675 19.48 0.40 -7.95
N SER A 676 20.42 0.98 -7.21
CA SER A 676 21.65 0.33 -6.77
C SER A 676 21.94 0.62 -5.30
N SER A 677 22.45 -0.37 -4.60
CA SER A 677 22.88 -0.22 -3.21
C SER A 677 24.07 -1.12 -2.87
N ILE A 678 24.97 -0.62 -2.03
CA ILE A 678 26.11 -1.34 -1.53
C ILE A 678 26.04 -1.35 0.01
N LYS A 679 26.10 -2.53 0.60
CA LYS A 679 26.27 -2.74 2.03
C LYS A 679 27.63 -3.39 2.27
N MET A 680 28.41 -2.82 3.16
CA MET A 680 29.69 -3.37 3.59
C MET A 680 29.73 -3.43 5.10
N SER A 681 30.03 -4.57 5.68
CA SER A 681 30.18 -4.70 7.12
C SER A 681 31.54 -5.28 7.47
N LEU A 682 32.08 -4.78 8.58
CA LEU A 682 33.30 -5.30 9.20
C LEU A 682 33.03 -5.52 10.68
N GLY A 683 33.40 -6.69 11.22
CA GLY A 683 33.11 -7.03 12.59
C GLY A 683 34.17 -7.94 13.22
N ILE A 684 34.06 -8.09 14.53
CA ILE A 684 34.95 -8.93 15.34
C ILE A 684 34.15 -9.72 16.38
N SER A 685 34.53 -10.99 16.57
CA SER A 685 33.99 -11.85 17.63
C SER A 685 35.04 -12.06 18.76
N PRO A 686 35.23 -11.10 19.67
CA PRO A 686 36.31 -11.12 20.64
C PRO A 686 36.19 -12.28 21.62
N LEU A 687 34.97 -12.74 21.87
CA LEU A 687 34.65 -13.80 22.83
C LEU A 687 34.70 -15.21 22.22
N SER A 688 34.97 -15.34 20.92
CA SER A 688 35.14 -16.66 20.30
C SER A 688 36.50 -17.26 20.67
N HIS A 689 36.56 -18.62 20.74
CA HIS A 689 37.81 -19.35 20.98
C HIS A 689 38.67 -19.52 19.73
N ASN A 690 38.25 -18.94 18.60
CA ASN A 690 38.96 -19.04 17.34
C ASN A 690 40.30 -18.27 17.35
N ASP A 691 41.18 -18.66 16.44
CA ASP A 691 42.38 -17.87 16.10
C ASP A 691 42.04 -16.48 15.67
N TRP A 692 42.94 -15.52 15.82
CA TRP A 692 42.69 -14.10 15.49
C TRP A 692 42.13 -13.87 14.10
N LYS A 693 42.65 -14.59 13.10
CA LYS A 693 42.11 -14.48 11.69
C LYS A 693 40.65 -14.87 11.56
N ASN A 694 40.18 -15.77 12.42
CA ASN A 694 38.81 -16.27 12.41
C ASN A 694 37.88 -15.48 13.35
N LYS A 695 38.41 -14.49 14.06
CA LYS A 695 37.62 -13.51 14.82
C LYS A 695 37.20 -12.34 13.99
N ILE A 696 37.79 -12.15 12.79
CA ILE A 696 37.44 -11.06 11.86
C ILE A 696 36.34 -11.54 10.92
N HIS A 697 35.31 -10.74 10.78
CA HIS A 697 34.15 -11.00 9.96
C HIS A 697 33.95 -9.82 8.99
N ALA A 698 33.70 -10.11 7.73
CA ALA A 698 33.39 -9.09 6.75
C ALA A 698 32.29 -9.57 5.81
N ASP A 699 31.42 -8.69 5.41
CA ASP A 699 30.44 -8.96 4.36
C ASP A 699 30.29 -7.76 3.43
N PHE A 700 29.99 -8.06 2.19
CA PHE A 700 29.77 -7.13 1.11
C PHE A 700 28.56 -7.61 0.32
N GLU A 701 27.58 -6.72 0.09
CA GLU A 701 26.43 -6.94 -0.78
C GLU A 701 26.32 -5.74 -1.73
N TRP A 702 26.30 -6.01 -3.02
CA TRP A 702 26.00 -5.02 -4.06
C TRP A 702 24.76 -5.46 -4.82
N LYS A 703 23.72 -4.65 -4.77
CA LYS A 703 22.51 -4.76 -5.59
C LYS A 703 22.57 -3.76 -6.71
N TYR A 704 22.30 -4.20 -7.93
CA TYR A 704 22.19 -3.38 -9.12
C TYR A 704 21.02 -3.87 -9.97
N TYR A 705 19.93 -3.13 -9.93
CA TYR A 705 18.64 -3.57 -10.50
C TYR A 705 18.24 -4.95 -9.97
N PHE A 706 18.23 -5.96 -10.85
CA PHE A 706 17.87 -7.35 -10.53
C PHE A 706 19.06 -8.22 -10.10
N TRP A 707 20.27 -7.69 -10.21
CA TRP A 707 21.48 -8.41 -9.84
C TRP A 707 21.86 -8.17 -8.39
N THR A 708 22.33 -9.23 -7.73
CA THR A 708 22.89 -9.16 -6.38
C THR A 708 24.20 -9.91 -6.35
N MET A 709 25.27 -9.20 -6.05
CA MET A 709 26.60 -9.78 -5.77
C MET A 709 26.86 -9.76 -4.27
N LYS A 710 27.31 -10.89 -3.71
CA LYS A 710 27.72 -10.98 -2.33
C LYS A 710 29.12 -11.56 -2.20
N ALA A 711 29.85 -11.05 -1.22
CA ALA A 711 31.11 -11.62 -0.78
C ALA A 711 31.16 -11.57 0.76
N ALA A 712 31.68 -12.61 1.39
CA ALA A 712 31.79 -12.65 2.83
C ALA A 712 33.06 -13.40 3.28
N TRP A 713 33.59 -12.98 4.43
CA TRP A 713 34.68 -13.63 5.16
C TRP A 713 34.19 -13.97 6.55
N ASN A 714 34.27 -15.25 6.94
CA ASN A 714 33.75 -15.80 8.19
C ASN A 714 32.28 -15.32 8.40
N HIS A 715 31.42 -15.74 7.46
CA HIS A 715 30.03 -15.29 7.39
C HIS A 715 29.30 -15.44 8.73
N SER A 716 28.65 -14.38 9.20
CA SER A 716 27.86 -14.33 10.41
C SER A 716 26.44 -13.87 10.14
N ASP A 717 25.51 -14.36 10.96
CA ASP A 717 24.09 -14.05 10.85
C ASP A 717 23.52 -13.80 12.25
N PHE A 718 22.77 -12.72 12.44
CA PHE A 718 22.08 -12.41 13.70
C PHE A 718 21.14 -13.53 14.15
N TYR A 719 20.57 -14.26 13.21
CA TYR A 719 19.68 -15.38 13.45
C TYR A 719 20.31 -16.49 14.28
N ASP A 720 21.58 -16.78 14.07
CA ASP A 720 22.30 -17.81 14.80
C ASP A 720 22.55 -17.46 16.29
N LEU A 721 22.41 -16.18 16.64
CA LEU A 721 22.58 -15.73 18.03
C LEU A 721 21.48 -16.27 18.96
N PHE A 722 20.25 -16.41 18.43
CA PHE A 722 19.06 -16.71 19.22
C PHE A 722 18.42 -18.06 18.90
N GLY A 723 18.90 -18.78 17.93
CA GLY A 723 18.19 -19.93 17.40
C GLY A 723 18.97 -21.24 17.36
N PRO A 724 18.28 -22.34 17.14
CA PRO A 724 18.87 -23.65 16.99
C PRO A 724 19.55 -23.91 15.66
N ARG A 725 19.31 -23.03 14.65
CA ARG A 725 19.92 -23.15 13.32
C ARG A 725 21.27 -22.48 13.28
N ARG A 726 22.19 -23.05 12.52
CA ARG A 726 23.53 -22.57 12.37
C ARG A 726 23.80 -22.27 10.91
N THR A 727 23.94 -20.98 10.60
CA THR A 727 24.24 -20.49 9.24
C THR A 727 25.63 -19.89 9.13
N SER A 728 26.29 -19.61 10.28
CA SER A 728 27.66 -19.09 10.31
C SER A 728 28.66 -20.08 9.76
N ARG A 729 29.64 -19.60 8.99
CA ARG A 729 30.70 -20.40 8.39
C ARG A 729 32.03 -19.68 8.49
N LYS A 730 33.06 -20.44 8.85
CA LYS A 730 34.45 -20.01 8.69
C LYS A 730 34.84 -20.10 7.24
N GLY A 731 35.72 -19.21 6.78
CA GLY A 731 36.17 -19.14 5.39
C GLY A 731 35.55 -18.02 4.59
N TYR A 732 35.54 -18.15 3.28
CA TYR A 732 35.01 -17.13 2.39
C TYR A 732 33.81 -17.64 1.56
N MET A 733 32.98 -16.69 1.14
CA MET A 733 31.88 -16.90 0.20
C MET A 733 31.86 -15.79 -0.85
N VAL A 734 31.61 -16.16 -2.10
CA VAL A 734 31.25 -15.23 -3.18
C VAL A 734 30.02 -15.78 -3.89
N SER A 735 29.04 -14.94 -4.16
CA SER A 735 27.86 -15.35 -4.93
C SER A 735 27.38 -14.24 -5.85
N LEU A 736 26.71 -14.65 -6.93
CA LEU A 736 26.02 -13.79 -7.87
C LEU A 736 24.61 -14.36 -8.07
N ALA A 737 23.61 -13.51 -7.93
CA ALA A 737 22.21 -13.86 -8.15
C ALA A 737 21.55 -12.87 -9.09
N TYR A 738 20.58 -13.36 -9.85
CA TYR A 738 19.64 -12.57 -10.63
C TYR A 738 18.22 -12.93 -10.19
N ASP A 739 17.46 -11.95 -9.74
CA ASP A 739 16.09 -12.13 -9.26
C ASP A 739 15.16 -11.18 -10.00
N TYR A 740 14.22 -11.73 -10.77
CA TYR A 740 13.22 -10.97 -11.49
C TYR A 740 11.82 -11.26 -10.93
N SER A 741 11.08 -10.21 -10.64
CA SER A 741 9.68 -10.31 -10.24
C SER A 741 8.83 -9.35 -11.06
N ASN A 742 7.78 -9.87 -11.69
CA ASN A 742 6.84 -9.08 -12.46
C ASN A 742 5.45 -9.12 -11.82
N SER A 743 5.06 -8.03 -11.18
CA SER A 743 3.73 -7.79 -10.63
C SER A 743 2.76 -7.14 -11.62
N MET A 744 3.23 -6.70 -12.80
CA MET A 744 2.42 -6.06 -13.85
C MET A 744 1.49 -7.06 -14.56
N THR A 745 1.54 -8.33 -14.20
CA THR A 745 0.69 -9.39 -14.76
C THR A 745 -0.55 -9.68 -13.90
N VAL A 746 -0.94 -8.77 -13.00
CA VAL A 746 -2.13 -8.94 -12.13
C VAL A 746 -3.31 -9.60 -12.89
N PRO A 747 -4.00 -10.58 -12.30
CA PRO A 747 -3.90 -11.01 -10.89
C PRO A 747 -2.71 -11.91 -10.54
N TYR A 748 -1.79 -12.11 -11.46
CA TYR A 748 -0.63 -12.98 -11.28
C TYR A 748 0.61 -12.16 -10.94
N THR A 749 1.40 -12.65 -9.99
CA THR A 749 2.80 -12.26 -9.84
C THR A 749 3.66 -13.40 -10.34
N ARG A 750 4.60 -13.11 -11.23
CA ARG A 750 5.55 -14.07 -11.75
C ARG A 750 6.95 -13.66 -11.32
N SER A 751 7.68 -14.59 -10.74
CA SER A 751 9.08 -14.37 -10.38
C SER A 751 9.92 -15.55 -10.84
N TRP A 752 11.16 -15.26 -11.19
CA TRP A 752 12.17 -16.25 -11.48
C TRP A 752 13.54 -15.70 -11.15
N GLY A 753 14.46 -16.59 -10.88
CA GLY A 753 15.81 -16.20 -10.56
C GLY A 753 16.77 -17.36 -10.70
N ALA A 754 18.04 -17.00 -10.75
CA ALA A 754 19.15 -17.94 -10.76
C ALA A 754 20.28 -17.40 -9.87
N SER A 755 20.99 -18.30 -9.21
CA SER A 755 22.18 -17.91 -8.45
C SER A 755 23.30 -18.92 -8.59
N VAL A 756 24.52 -18.44 -8.43
CA VAL A 756 25.72 -19.26 -8.29
C VAL A 756 26.52 -18.74 -7.12
N GLY A 757 27.16 -19.67 -6.39
CA GLY A 757 27.97 -19.32 -5.22
C GLY A 757 29.17 -20.26 -5.06
N ALA A 758 30.23 -19.72 -4.48
CA ALA A 758 31.42 -20.49 -4.15
C ALA A 758 31.82 -20.20 -2.70
N TYR A 759 32.10 -21.26 -1.97
CA TYR A 759 32.56 -21.24 -0.60
C TYR A 759 33.92 -21.94 -0.53
N GLY A 760 34.82 -21.42 0.27
CA GLY A 760 36.14 -22.01 0.49
C GLY A 760 36.74 -21.69 1.85
N GLY A 761 37.80 -22.40 2.21
CA GLY A 761 38.44 -22.24 3.51
C GLY A 761 37.64 -22.71 4.71
N MET A 762 36.62 -23.55 4.47
CA MET A 762 35.73 -24.08 5.51
C MET A 762 36.40 -25.24 6.26
N ASP A 763 36.23 -25.29 7.59
CA ASP A 763 36.61 -26.45 8.39
C ASP A 763 35.55 -27.55 8.36
N ALA A 764 34.26 -27.17 8.39
CA ALA A 764 33.11 -28.05 8.35
C ALA A 764 31.89 -27.29 7.78
N LEU A 765 30.88 -27.99 7.31
CA LEU A 765 29.58 -27.45 6.94
C LEU A 765 28.64 -27.51 8.13
N PRO A 766 28.28 -26.40 8.77
CA PRO A 766 27.34 -26.40 9.88
C PRO A 766 25.89 -26.43 9.34
N LEU A 767 25.55 -27.46 8.56
CA LEU A 767 24.28 -27.51 7.89
C LEU A 767 23.12 -27.85 8.84
N TYR A 768 23.30 -28.81 9.73
CA TYR A 768 22.23 -29.38 10.54
C TYR A 768 22.74 -29.74 11.92
N GLN A 769 21.93 -29.55 12.94
CA GLN A 769 22.31 -29.85 14.33
C GLN A 769 22.46 -31.31 14.58
N GLU A 770 21.71 -32.16 13.90
CA GLU A 770 21.51 -33.58 14.20
C GLU A 770 22.33 -34.49 13.31
N ILE A 771 22.99 -33.95 12.30
CA ILE A 771 23.73 -34.72 11.29
C ILE A 771 25.21 -34.50 11.46
N GLY A 772 25.98 -35.60 11.53
CA GLY A 772 27.43 -35.58 11.50
C GLY A 772 27.95 -34.89 10.25
N VAL A 773 28.79 -33.87 10.40
CA VAL A 773 29.30 -33.08 9.32
C VAL A 773 30.66 -33.61 8.89
N GLU A 774 30.76 -34.07 7.64
CA GLU A 774 32.08 -34.26 7.03
C GLU A 774 32.68 -32.90 6.66
N GLY A 775 33.94 -32.71 6.98
CA GLY A 775 34.64 -31.47 6.64
C GLY A 775 34.80 -31.32 5.12
N VAL A 776 34.12 -30.31 4.54
CA VAL A 776 34.28 -29.94 3.13
C VAL A 776 34.97 -28.60 3.05
N LYS A 777 36.21 -28.61 2.48
CA LYS A 777 37.01 -27.36 2.38
C LYS A 777 36.49 -26.35 1.33
N SER A 778 35.78 -26.83 0.35
CA SER A 778 35.16 -26.00 -0.71
C SER A 778 33.82 -26.54 -1.17
N LEU A 779 32.91 -25.65 -1.48
CA LEU A 779 31.56 -25.96 -1.95
C LEU A 779 31.18 -24.92 -3.04
N GLN A 780 30.69 -25.38 -4.17
CA GLN A 780 30.01 -24.52 -5.13
C GLN A 780 28.52 -24.83 -5.12
N THR A 781 27.72 -23.80 -5.33
CA THR A 781 26.26 -23.91 -5.36
C THR A 781 25.70 -23.28 -6.61
N ALA A 782 24.64 -23.86 -7.15
CA ALA A 782 23.82 -23.26 -8.19
C ALA A 782 22.37 -23.42 -7.85
N SER A 783 21.55 -22.45 -8.15
CA SER A 783 20.09 -22.57 -8.02
C SER A 783 19.37 -21.85 -9.17
N ILE A 784 18.19 -22.35 -9.50
CA ILE A 784 17.24 -21.73 -10.41
C ILE A 784 15.86 -21.93 -9.84
N TYR A 785 15.02 -20.89 -9.92
CA TYR A 785 13.64 -21.02 -9.48
C TYR A 785 12.68 -20.28 -10.41
N GLY A 786 11.43 -20.76 -10.42
CA GLY A 786 10.29 -20.10 -11.02
C GLY A 786 9.09 -20.17 -10.10
N LYS A 787 8.34 -19.07 -9.99
CA LYS A 787 7.18 -18.98 -9.13
C LYS A 787 6.05 -18.19 -9.80
N ILE A 788 4.82 -18.68 -9.65
CA ILE A 788 3.59 -17.99 -10.07
C ILE A 788 2.67 -17.92 -8.86
N THR A 789 2.28 -16.72 -8.48
CA THR A 789 1.36 -16.46 -7.37
C THR A 789 0.11 -15.76 -7.88
N LYS A 790 -1.06 -16.30 -7.53
CA LYS A 790 -2.36 -15.65 -7.65
C LYS A 790 -3.11 -15.83 -6.34
N ALA A 791 -2.74 -15.06 -5.35
CA ALA A 791 -3.36 -15.15 -4.03
C ALA A 791 -3.66 -13.76 -3.47
N ARG A 792 -4.84 -13.63 -2.86
CA ARG A 792 -5.37 -12.37 -2.32
C ARG A 792 -5.94 -12.56 -0.92
N GLY A 793 -5.91 -11.50 -0.12
CA GLY A 793 -6.64 -11.36 1.14
C GLY A 793 -7.89 -10.51 0.93
N SER A 794 -8.93 -10.77 1.70
CA SER A 794 -10.11 -9.93 1.78
C SER A 794 -9.88 -8.74 2.72
N LEU A 795 -10.74 -7.74 2.65
CA LEU A 795 -10.69 -6.60 3.56
C LEU A 795 -10.91 -7.07 5.00
N GLY A 796 -10.02 -6.66 5.91
CA GLY A 796 -10.02 -7.14 7.30
C GLY A 796 -9.22 -8.43 7.54
N GLY A 797 -8.80 -9.14 6.50
CA GLY A 797 -7.87 -10.27 6.61
C GLY A 797 -6.46 -9.84 6.99
N VAL A 798 -5.72 -10.71 7.68
CA VAL A 798 -4.32 -10.47 8.07
C VAL A 798 -3.33 -11.25 7.22
N MET A 799 -3.83 -12.12 6.36
CA MET A 799 -3.04 -12.91 5.42
C MET A 799 -3.80 -13.15 4.11
N ARG A 800 -3.14 -13.80 3.16
CA ARG A 800 -3.82 -14.27 1.93
C ARG A 800 -4.79 -15.39 2.26
N GLU A 801 -6.01 -15.33 1.73
CA GLU A 801 -7.12 -16.22 2.09
C GLU A 801 -7.59 -17.08 0.93
N GLN A 802 -7.34 -16.64 -0.31
CA GLN A 802 -7.79 -17.37 -1.52
C GLN A 802 -6.78 -17.26 -2.66
N GLY A 803 -6.67 -18.33 -3.44
CA GLY A 803 -5.86 -18.38 -4.65
C GLY A 803 -4.90 -19.54 -4.68
N TYR A 804 -3.79 -19.37 -5.40
CA TYR A 804 -2.75 -20.40 -5.48
C TYR A 804 -1.35 -19.80 -5.54
N ASP A 805 -0.38 -20.64 -5.16
CA ASP A 805 1.05 -20.33 -5.16
C ASP A 805 1.77 -21.56 -5.72
N LEU A 806 2.35 -21.46 -6.92
CA LEU A 806 3.04 -22.53 -7.60
C LEU A 806 4.51 -22.20 -7.73
N GLY A 807 5.38 -23.12 -7.33
CA GLY A 807 6.83 -22.95 -7.38
C GLY A 807 7.55 -24.20 -7.89
N ILE A 808 8.63 -23.97 -8.60
CA ILE A 808 9.62 -25.00 -8.93
C ILE A 808 11.00 -24.46 -8.66
N GLN A 809 11.87 -25.27 -8.08
CA GLN A 809 13.23 -24.89 -7.75
C GLN A 809 14.19 -26.03 -8.02
N GLY A 810 15.29 -25.73 -8.71
CA GLY A 810 16.41 -26.62 -8.89
C GLY A 810 17.61 -26.15 -8.07
N TYR A 811 18.28 -27.07 -7.41
CA TYR A 811 19.52 -26.82 -6.68
C TYR A 811 20.63 -27.74 -7.18
N GLY A 812 21.86 -27.29 -7.07
CA GLY A 812 23.02 -28.13 -7.31
C GLY A 812 24.15 -27.78 -6.35
N TYR A 813 24.74 -28.79 -5.75
CA TYR A 813 25.95 -28.70 -4.94
C TYR A 813 27.11 -29.41 -5.65
N LEU A 814 28.24 -28.75 -5.76
CA LEU A 814 29.50 -29.38 -6.14
C LEU A 814 30.42 -29.41 -4.92
N ALA A 815 30.58 -30.57 -4.32
CA ALA A 815 31.33 -30.79 -3.09
C ALA A 815 32.22 -32.03 -3.20
N GLY A 816 33.47 -31.98 -2.76
CA GLY A 816 34.41 -33.08 -2.86
C GLY A 816 34.64 -33.60 -4.32
N GLY A 817 34.39 -32.77 -5.33
CA GLY A 817 34.50 -33.13 -6.75
C GLY A 817 33.25 -33.80 -7.35
N HIS A 818 32.21 -34.04 -6.55
CA HIS A 818 30.93 -34.63 -6.98
C HIS A 818 29.82 -33.57 -7.08
N PHE A 819 28.96 -33.73 -8.06
CA PHE A 819 27.80 -32.86 -8.26
C PHE A 819 26.51 -33.54 -7.77
N TYR A 820 25.77 -32.83 -6.94
CA TYR A 820 24.54 -33.27 -6.27
C TYR A 820 23.35 -32.38 -6.68
N PRO A 821 22.70 -32.65 -7.80
CA PRO A 821 21.52 -31.89 -8.20
C PRO A 821 20.27 -32.36 -7.45
N SER A 822 19.35 -31.43 -7.26
CA SER A 822 18.03 -31.69 -6.67
C SER A 822 16.97 -30.80 -7.32
N VAL A 823 15.72 -31.26 -7.27
CA VAL A 823 14.56 -30.51 -7.72
C VAL A 823 13.46 -30.56 -6.65
N GLU A 824 12.77 -29.46 -6.48
CA GLU A 824 11.60 -29.32 -5.61
C GLU A 824 10.49 -28.60 -6.35
N GLY A 825 9.26 -29.12 -6.24
CA GLY A 825 8.04 -28.47 -6.69
C GLY A 825 7.11 -28.20 -5.52
N THR A 826 6.45 -27.05 -5.52
CA THR A 826 5.46 -26.66 -4.51
C THR A 826 4.17 -26.21 -5.18
N ALA A 827 3.02 -26.54 -4.59
CA ALA A 827 1.73 -26.09 -5.05
C ALA A 827 0.77 -25.90 -3.86
N ASP A 828 0.39 -24.65 -3.62
CA ASP A 828 -0.52 -24.27 -2.56
C ASP A 828 -1.83 -23.76 -3.16
N PHE A 829 -2.96 -24.21 -2.62
CA PHE A 829 -4.30 -23.82 -3.06
C PHE A 829 -5.12 -23.38 -1.85
N GLY A 830 -5.70 -22.18 -1.92
CA GLY A 830 -6.47 -21.58 -0.84
C GLY A 830 -7.85 -21.15 -1.27
N VAL A 831 -8.82 -21.28 -0.36
CA VAL A 831 -10.19 -20.84 -0.53
C VAL A 831 -10.67 -20.09 0.72
N LEU A 832 -11.36 -18.97 0.51
CA LEU A 832 -12.09 -18.25 1.55
C LEU A 832 -13.36 -19.07 1.85
N LEU A 833 -13.54 -19.40 3.13
CA LEU A 833 -14.69 -20.21 3.53
C LEU A 833 -15.94 -19.32 3.69
N PRO A 834 -17.14 -19.81 3.31
CA PRO A 834 -18.39 -19.06 3.47
C PRO A 834 -18.95 -19.12 4.91
N ILE A 835 -18.11 -19.40 5.88
CA ILE A 835 -18.44 -19.52 7.30
C ILE A 835 -17.85 -18.32 8.01
N ASP A 836 -18.68 -17.30 8.29
CA ASP A 836 -18.23 -16.04 8.85
C ASP A 836 -17.16 -15.33 7.98
N ARG A 837 -16.62 -14.19 8.43
CA ARG A 837 -15.64 -13.37 7.68
C ARG A 837 -14.21 -13.88 7.91
N ASN A 838 -13.35 -13.82 6.89
CA ASN A 838 -11.91 -14.02 7.01
C ASN A 838 -11.44 -15.42 7.50
N ASN A 839 -12.25 -16.46 7.37
CA ASN A 839 -11.82 -17.84 7.55
C ASN A 839 -11.33 -18.41 6.22
N SER A 840 -10.18 -19.09 6.23
CA SER A 840 -9.62 -19.66 4.99
C SER A 840 -9.10 -21.08 5.20
N PHE A 841 -9.24 -21.90 4.17
CA PHE A 841 -8.66 -23.23 4.11
C PHE A 841 -7.59 -23.27 3.02
N TRP A 842 -6.45 -23.90 3.34
CA TRP A 842 -5.35 -24.08 2.40
C TRP A 842 -4.93 -25.55 2.33
N LEU A 843 -4.75 -26.04 1.12
CA LEU A 843 -4.01 -27.27 0.84
C LEU A 843 -2.63 -26.87 0.31
N ARG A 844 -1.57 -27.23 1.05
CA ARG A 844 -0.18 -26.94 0.69
C ARG A 844 0.54 -28.23 0.37
N THR A 845 1.16 -28.29 -0.79
CA THR A 845 1.84 -29.50 -1.24
C THR A 845 3.27 -29.20 -1.67
N ALA A 846 4.15 -30.17 -1.46
CA ALA A 846 5.53 -30.14 -1.91
C ALA A 846 6.02 -31.53 -2.29
N ALA A 847 6.87 -31.61 -3.27
CA ALA A 847 7.56 -32.85 -3.63
C ALA A 847 9.01 -32.52 -4.04
N GLY A 848 9.95 -33.36 -3.64
CA GLY A 848 11.36 -33.18 -3.95
C GLY A 848 12.07 -34.49 -4.27
N HIS A 849 13.10 -34.37 -5.11
CA HIS A 849 13.97 -35.48 -5.46
C HIS A 849 15.43 -35.02 -5.57
N ASN A 850 16.33 -35.85 -5.01
CA ASN A 850 17.77 -35.65 -5.09
C ASN A 850 18.34 -36.68 -6.06
N PHE A 851 19.19 -36.27 -7.01
CA PHE A 851 19.82 -37.12 -8.01
C PHE A 851 21.25 -37.55 -7.64
N GLY A 852 21.75 -37.12 -6.46
CA GLY A 852 23.07 -37.44 -5.99
C GLY A 852 23.12 -38.75 -5.21
N ASP A 853 24.29 -39.15 -4.72
CA ASP A 853 24.44 -40.35 -3.87
C ASP A 853 23.72 -40.17 -2.54
N ALA A 854 22.70 -40.99 -2.28
CA ALA A 854 21.91 -40.95 -1.05
C ALA A 854 22.71 -41.28 0.23
N LYS A 855 23.89 -41.83 0.11
CA LYS A 855 24.78 -42.08 1.25
C LYS A 855 25.48 -40.83 1.75
N THR A 856 25.49 -39.77 0.98
CA THR A 856 26.13 -38.51 1.34
C THR A 856 25.11 -37.51 1.91
N VAL A 857 25.57 -36.57 2.71
CA VAL A 857 24.76 -35.49 3.27
C VAL A 857 24.11 -34.66 2.15
N PHE A 858 24.83 -34.43 1.04
CA PHE A 858 24.37 -33.59 -0.08
C PHE A 858 23.34 -34.29 -0.99
N GLY A 859 23.23 -35.62 -0.93
CA GLY A 859 22.28 -36.41 -1.74
C GLY A 859 20.89 -36.52 -1.12
N ASN A 860 20.58 -35.75 -0.07
CA ASN A 860 19.34 -35.84 0.68
C ASN A 860 18.78 -34.48 1.06
N THR A 861 17.47 -34.46 1.28
CA THR A 861 16.74 -33.35 1.87
C THR A 861 16.40 -33.68 3.33
N TYR A 862 16.45 -32.67 4.20
CA TYR A 862 16.23 -32.84 5.65
C TYR A 862 15.01 -32.02 6.07
N ILE A 863 14.06 -32.70 6.70
CA ILE A 863 12.73 -32.19 7.05
C ILE A 863 12.55 -32.33 8.57
N GLY A 864 11.93 -31.34 9.23
CA GLY A 864 11.61 -31.43 10.65
C GLY A 864 11.39 -30.09 11.33
N GLY A 865 10.68 -30.12 12.44
CA GLY A 865 10.40 -28.99 13.31
C GLY A 865 9.53 -27.89 12.72
N PHE A 866 9.23 -26.88 13.51
CA PHE A 866 8.56 -25.65 13.06
C PHE A 866 9.43 -24.81 12.14
N ARG A 867 10.73 -25.03 12.07
CA ARG A 867 11.71 -24.25 11.31
C ARG A 867 11.90 -22.82 11.83
N ASN A 868 11.25 -22.43 12.91
CA ASN A 868 11.41 -21.13 13.55
C ASN A 868 12.44 -21.17 14.68
N ASN A 869 13.13 -20.04 14.87
CA ASN A 869 13.94 -19.76 16.05
C ASN A 869 13.16 -18.90 17.05
N TYR A 870 13.72 -18.72 18.26
CA TYR A 870 13.14 -17.84 19.27
C TYR A 870 13.04 -16.39 18.80
N VAL A 871 13.99 -15.92 18.01
CA VAL A 871 13.95 -14.62 17.32
C VAL A 871 14.19 -14.83 15.84
N ASP A 872 13.28 -14.31 15.03
CA ASP A 872 13.31 -14.48 13.57
C ASP A 872 12.92 -13.16 12.88
N TYR A 873 13.60 -12.84 11.80
CA TYR A 873 13.26 -11.73 10.90
C TYR A 873 12.64 -12.20 9.58
N ARG A 874 12.42 -13.50 9.44
CA ARG A 874 11.83 -14.13 8.25
C ARG A 874 10.30 -14.20 8.34
N ASN A 875 9.72 -15.30 7.92
CA ASN A 875 8.28 -15.52 7.97
C ASN A 875 7.85 -16.10 9.33
N ALA A 876 6.84 -15.52 9.96
CA ALA A 876 6.26 -16.04 11.20
C ALA A 876 5.62 -17.44 11.06
N PHE A 877 5.23 -17.84 9.84
CA PHE A 877 4.59 -19.12 9.56
C PHE A 877 5.55 -20.08 8.84
N GLN A 878 6.76 -20.26 9.36
CA GLN A 878 7.76 -21.12 8.73
C GLN A 878 7.35 -22.61 8.67
N TYR A 879 6.42 -23.06 9.50
CA TYR A 879 5.86 -24.42 9.41
C TYR A 879 5.16 -24.72 8.05
N ARG A 880 4.84 -23.67 7.27
CA ARG A 880 4.28 -23.81 5.91
C ARG A 880 5.30 -24.20 4.86
N THR A 881 6.60 -24.13 5.16
CA THR A 881 7.64 -24.50 4.19
C THR A 881 7.66 -26.01 3.91
N SER A 882 8.16 -26.39 2.74
CA SER A 882 8.34 -27.79 2.35
C SER A 882 9.13 -28.60 3.38
N LEU A 883 10.12 -27.98 4.02
CA LEU A 883 11.03 -28.62 4.96
C LEU A 883 10.53 -28.68 6.42
N ALA A 884 9.38 -28.11 6.74
CA ALA A 884 8.82 -28.16 8.09
C ALA A 884 8.00 -29.43 8.33
N MET A 885 8.14 -30.01 9.54
CA MET A 885 7.33 -31.11 10.05
C MET A 885 7.22 -30.97 11.56
N PRO A 886 6.28 -30.13 12.08
CA PRO A 886 6.13 -29.89 13.51
C PRO A 886 5.93 -31.20 14.32
N GLY A 887 6.58 -31.27 15.49
CA GLY A 887 6.63 -32.47 16.31
C GLY A 887 7.82 -33.38 16.02
N ALA A 888 8.54 -33.16 14.92
CA ALA A 888 9.88 -33.75 14.70
C ALA A 888 10.96 -32.79 15.20
N ALA A 889 12.11 -33.33 15.63
CA ALA A 889 13.29 -32.47 15.80
C ALA A 889 13.67 -31.81 14.45
N ILE A 890 14.28 -30.64 14.51
CA ILE A 890 14.70 -29.90 13.30
C ILE A 890 15.64 -30.80 12.48
N ASP A 891 15.31 -30.95 11.16
CA ASP A 891 16.07 -31.72 10.18
C ASP A 891 16.25 -33.24 10.55
N ALA A 892 15.36 -33.80 11.37
CA ALA A 892 15.46 -35.19 11.84
C ALA A 892 15.04 -36.22 10.79
N ILE A 893 14.23 -35.85 9.81
CA ILE A 893 13.72 -36.75 8.76
C ILE A 893 14.58 -36.56 7.51
N GLN A 894 15.36 -37.58 7.18
CA GLN A 894 16.15 -37.63 5.96
C GLN A 894 15.33 -38.22 4.80
N ALA A 895 15.38 -37.60 3.63
CA ALA A 895 14.67 -38.06 2.44
C ALA A 895 15.52 -37.87 1.17
N HIS A 896 15.71 -38.93 0.39
CA HIS A 896 16.25 -38.83 -0.95
C HIS A 896 15.18 -38.34 -1.93
N SER A 897 13.95 -38.78 -1.74
CA SER A 897 12.75 -38.25 -2.36
C SER A 897 11.66 -38.08 -1.31
N TYR A 898 10.80 -37.09 -1.50
CA TYR A 898 9.66 -36.90 -0.61
C TYR A 898 8.45 -36.33 -1.32
N ALA A 899 7.29 -36.60 -0.75
CA ALA A 899 6.03 -35.92 -1.06
C ALA A 899 5.32 -35.55 0.24
N LYS A 900 4.85 -34.31 0.32
CA LYS A 900 4.22 -33.72 1.50
C LYS A 900 2.92 -33.06 1.12
N ALA A 901 1.89 -33.20 1.95
CA ALA A 901 0.64 -32.47 1.84
C ALA A 901 0.20 -31.99 3.23
N MET A 902 -0.20 -30.73 3.34
CA MET A 902 -0.68 -30.10 4.56
C MET A 902 -2.04 -29.45 4.31
N ALA A 903 -3.02 -29.82 5.13
CA ALA A 903 -4.30 -29.13 5.24
C ALA A 903 -4.20 -28.10 6.37
N GLU A 904 -4.55 -26.84 6.10
CA GLU A 904 -4.45 -25.73 7.04
C GLU A 904 -5.76 -24.95 7.08
N LEU A 905 -6.31 -24.76 8.28
CA LEU A 905 -7.47 -23.92 8.56
C LEU A 905 -7.03 -22.68 9.33
N ASN A 906 -7.18 -21.52 8.71
CA ASN A 906 -6.96 -20.24 9.37
C ASN A 906 -8.29 -19.66 9.82
N LEU A 907 -8.41 -19.43 11.12
CA LEU A 907 -9.60 -18.86 11.71
C LEU A 907 -9.59 -17.33 11.56
N ARG A 908 -10.77 -16.72 11.63
CA ARG A 908 -10.93 -15.27 11.63
C ARG A 908 -10.00 -14.61 12.65
N PRO A 909 -9.23 -13.56 12.28
CA PRO A 909 -8.42 -12.85 13.26
C PRO A 909 -9.28 -12.09 14.26
N ILE A 910 -8.96 -12.23 15.54
CA ILE A 910 -9.53 -11.44 16.62
C ILE A 910 -8.79 -10.11 16.66
N ARG A 911 -9.50 -9.00 16.50
CA ARG A 911 -8.94 -7.66 16.62
C ARG A 911 -8.94 -7.21 18.08
N LEU A 912 -7.82 -6.65 18.51
CA LEU A 912 -7.62 -6.17 19.88
C LEU A 912 -7.74 -4.65 19.89
N ASN A 913 -8.95 -4.18 20.26
CA ASN A 913 -9.27 -2.77 20.31
C ASN A 913 -9.00 -2.20 21.71
N ASN A 914 -8.41 -1.01 21.78
CA ASN A 914 -8.12 -0.32 23.04
C ASN A 914 -7.18 -1.05 24.02
N PHE A 915 -6.47 -2.07 23.58
CA PHE A 915 -5.56 -2.82 24.42
C PHE A 915 -4.12 -2.29 24.28
N GLY A 916 -3.45 -2.01 25.40
CA GLY A 916 -2.07 -1.53 25.40
C GLY A 916 -1.93 -0.01 25.56
N THR A 917 -0.77 0.49 25.15
CA THR A 917 -0.37 1.92 25.26
C THR A 917 0.20 2.39 23.91
N LEU A 918 0.38 3.69 23.73
CA LEU A 918 1.05 4.23 22.54
C LEU A 918 2.51 3.76 22.38
N PHE A 919 3.09 3.18 23.41
CA PHE A 919 4.42 2.58 23.36
C PHE A 919 4.39 1.16 22.80
N CYS A 920 3.41 0.34 23.22
CA CYS A 920 3.24 -1.04 22.79
C CYS A 920 1.76 -1.43 22.85
N TYR A 921 1.27 -1.93 21.73
CA TYR A 921 -0.10 -2.45 21.61
C TYR A 921 -0.17 -3.63 20.62
N PRO A 922 -0.94 -4.66 20.92
CA PRO A 922 -1.30 -5.71 19.97
C PRO A 922 -2.40 -5.23 19.03
N THR A 923 -2.38 -5.70 17.79
CA THR A 923 -3.38 -5.34 16.77
C THR A 923 -4.36 -6.46 16.49
N TRP A 924 -3.86 -7.70 16.39
CA TRP A 924 -4.68 -8.87 16.14
C TRP A 924 -4.05 -10.15 16.70
N ILE A 925 -4.90 -11.16 16.91
CA ILE A 925 -4.51 -12.55 17.20
C ILE A 925 -5.22 -13.45 16.20
N GLN A 926 -4.48 -14.37 15.57
CA GLN A 926 -5.04 -15.38 14.69
C GLN A 926 -4.61 -16.77 15.09
N CYS A 927 -5.53 -17.73 14.99
CA CYS A 927 -5.30 -19.16 15.20
C CYS A 927 -5.26 -19.87 13.85
N SER A 928 -4.24 -20.69 13.63
CA SER A 928 -4.11 -21.60 12.49
C SER A 928 -4.03 -23.03 13.00
N LEU A 929 -4.89 -23.92 12.49
CA LEU A 929 -4.87 -25.37 12.74
C LEU A 929 -4.30 -26.07 11.51
N PHE A 930 -3.46 -27.07 11.67
CA PHE A 930 -2.90 -27.78 10.53
C PHE A 930 -2.74 -29.27 10.78
N GLY A 931 -2.83 -30.05 9.71
CA GLY A 931 -2.51 -31.48 9.67
C GLY A 931 -1.66 -31.77 8.43
N THR A 932 -0.56 -32.49 8.61
CA THR A 932 0.45 -32.73 7.57
C THR A 932 0.71 -34.21 7.41
N GLY A 933 0.70 -34.71 6.18
CA GLY A 933 1.22 -36.03 5.79
C GLY A 933 2.51 -35.89 4.98
N LEU A 934 3.50 -36.68 5.30
CA LEU A 934 4.80 -36.74 4.61
C LEU A 934 5.13 -38.18 4.29
N SER A 935 5.45 -38.42 3.03
CA SER A 935 6.00 -39.70 2.55
C SER A 935 7.45 -39.52 2.13
N THR A 936 8.33 -40.44 2.52
CA THR A 936 9.76 -40.40 2.13
C THR A 936 10.19 -41.69 1.50
N TRP A 937 11.09 -41.59 0.54
CA TRP A 937 11.71 -42.72 -0.13
C TRP A 937 13.23 -42.53 -0.10
N ASN A 938 13.90 -43.54 0.47
CA ASN A 938 15.36 -43.62 0.52
C ASN A 938 15.82 -44.95 -0.13
N PRO A 939 16.89 -44.95 -0.92
CA PRO A 939 17.39 -46.18 -1.56
C PRO A 939 17.71 -47.27 -0.54
N GLY A 940 17.17 -48.48 -0.77
CA GLY A 940 17.41 -49.64 0.10
C GLY A 940 16.57 -49.72 1.36
N THR A 941 15.65 -48.77 1.57
CA THR A 941 14.70 -48.78 2.71
C THR A 941 13.26 -48.74 2.22
N PRO A 942 12.30 -49.33 2.96
CA PRO A 942 10.88 -49.17 2.66
C PRO A 942 10.43 -47.74 2.72
N GLN A 943 9.38 -47.38 1.97
CA GLN A 943 8.68 -46.12 2.08
C GLN A 943 8.24 -45.87 3.52
N GLN A 944 8.49 -44.65 4.03
CA GLN A 944 8.08 -44.26 5.36
C GLN A 944 7.02 -43.15 5.29
N MET A 945 6.03 -43.22 6.18
CA MET A 945 4.95 -42.27 6.30
C MET A 945 4.99 -41.60 7.68
N TYR A 946 4.89 -40.29 7.69
CA TYR A 946 4.84 -39.45 8.89
C TYR A 946 3.57 -38.60 8.87
N TYR A 947 2.95 -38.44 10.03
CA TYR A 947 1.78 -37.57 10.17
C TYR A 947 2.01 -36.59 11.32
N SER A 948 1.69 -35.32 11.09
CA SER A 948 1.80 -34.29 12.12
C SER A 948 0.51 -33.52 12.22
N THR A 949 0.12 -33.14 13.43
CA THR A 949 -0.97 -32.22 13.69
C THR A 949 -0.51 -31.11 14.59
N GLY A 950 -1.08 -29.92 14.44
CA GLY A 950 -0.67 -28.83 15.30
C GLY A 950 -1.54 -27.59 15.20
N VAL A 951 -1.18 -26.62 16.02
CA VAL A 951 -1.83 -25.31 16.12
C VAL A 951 -0.76 -24.23 16.27
N GLN A 952 -1.01 -23.08 15.65
CA GLN A 952 -0.21 -21.88 15.89
C GLN A 952 -1.13 -20.70 16.19
N LEU A 953 -0.84 -20.00 17.29
CA LEU A 953 -1.39 -18.69 17.61
C LEU A 953 -0.36 -17.63 17.23
N THR A 954 -0.80 -16.64 16.48
CA THR A 954 0.07 -15.56 16.00
C THR A 954 -0.58 -14.22 16.32
N SER A 955 0.20 -13.29 16.92
CA SER A 955 -0.24 -11.95 17.26
C SER A 955 0.73 -10.92 16.68
N GLU A 956 0.21 -9.86 16.10
CA GLU A 956 1.02 -8.68 15.75
C GLU A 956 1.07 -7.72 16.94
N LEU A 957 2.29 -7.32 17.31
CA LEU A 957 2.59 -6.31 18.31
C LEU A 957 3.26 -5.11 17.63
N VAL A 958 2.84 -3.91 17.95
CA VAL A 958 3.43 -2.67 17.45
C VAL A 958 4.13 -1.94 18.59
N PHE A 959 5.42 -1.67 18.42
CA PHE A 959 6.20 -0.86 19.35
C PHE A 959 6.50 0.51 18.75
N PHE A 960 6.43 1.56 19.58
CA PHE A 960 6.69 2.96 19.18
C PHE A 960 5.86 3.42 17.96
N ASN A 961 4.69 2.86 17.73
CA ASN A 961 3.80 3.11 16.60
C ASN A 961 4.35 2.75 15.21
N TYR A 962 5.54 2.16 15.14
CA TYR A 962 6.22 1.87 13.87
C TYR A 962 6.71 0.43 13.76
N LEU A 963 7.33 -0.10 14.83
CA LEU A 963 7.94 -1.42 14.79
C LEU A 963 6.88 -2.51 14.92
N LYS A 964 6.48 -3.07 13.80
CA LYS A 964 5.59 -4.23 13.76
C LYS A 964 6.39 -5.49 14.01
N THR A 965 6.07 -6.19 15.06
CA THR A 965 6.64 -7.49 15.40
C THR A 965 5.55 -8.54 15.42
N THR A 966 5.90 -9.79 15.19
CA THR A 966 4.93 -10.89 15.25
C THR A 966 5.38 -11.91 16.29
N LEU A 967 4.57 -12.08 17.32
CA LEU A 967 4.75 -13.13 18.34
C LEU A 967 3.93 -14.36 17.92
N SER A 968 4.58 -15.51 17.85
CA SER A 968 3.93 -16.77 17.52
C SER A 968 4.19 -17.80 18.58
N VAL A 969 3.16 -18.55 18.98
CA VAL A 969 3.25 -19.73 19.84
C VAL A 969 2.65 -20.88 19.08
N GLY A 970 3.42 -21.94 18.89
CA GLY A 970 3.02 -23.13 18.15
C GLY A 970 3.15 -24.41 19.00
N TYR A 971 2.30 -25.36 18.72
CA TYR A 971 2.37 -26.71 19.22
C TYR A 971 2.15 -27.69 18.07
N GLY A 972 3.00 -28.73 18.01
CA GLY A 972 2.88 -29.80 17.03
C GLY A 972 3.15 -31.16 17.66
N HIS A 973 2.47 -32.17 17.15
CA HIS A 973 2.69 -33.56 17.52
C HIS A 973 2.92 -34.40 16.28
N LEU A 974 4.01 -35.20 16.28
CA LEU A 974 4.36 -36.09 15.19
C LEU A 974 4.02 -37.54 15.54
N PHE A 975 3.27 -38.20 14.68
CA PHE A 975 3.10 -39.64 14.62
C PHE A 975 4.14 -40.20 13.64
N ALA A 976 5.21 -40.76 14.16
CA ALA A 976 6.32 -41.31 13.39
C ALA A 976 6.13 -42.81 13.11
N PRO A 977 6.70 -43.36 12.01
CA PRO A 977 6.69 -44.75 11.74
C PRO A 977 7.51 -45.57 12.76
N GLU A 978 7.24 -46.87 12.85
CA GLU A 978 7.99 -47.77 13.73
C GLU A 978 9.48 -47.73 13.37
N GLY A 979 10.34 -47.68 14.42
CA GLY A 979 11.80 -47.61 14.27
C GLY A 979 12.36 -46.18 14.13
N PHE A 980 11.52 -45.14 14.09
CA PHE A 980 12.03 -43.76 14.13
C PHE A 980 12.56 -43.46 15.56
N PRO A 981 13.72 -42.78 15.70
CA PRO A 981 14.36 -42.62 17.02
C PRO A 981 13.46 -41.89 18.02
N ALA A 982 13.22 -42.49 19.19
CA ALA A 982 12.27 -42.01 20.19
C ALA A 982 12.58 -40.61 20.75
N GLY A 983 13.83 -40.14 20.73
CA GLY A 983 14.21 -38.78 21.18
C GLY A 983 14.06 -37.70 20.10
N ARG A 984 13.62 -38.06 18.89
CA ARG A 984 13.55 -37.12 17.73
C ARG A 984 12.15 -36.81 17.27
N HIS A 985 11.11 -37.30 17.96
CA HIS A 985 9.71 -37.03 17.62
C HIS A 985 8.81 -36.99 18.85
N GLY A 986 7.61 -36.49 18.71
CA GLY A 986 6.61 -36.40 19.74
C GLY A 986 5.98 -35.00 19.79
N ASN A 987 6.05 -34.36 20.93
CA ASN A 987 5.51 -33.04 21.17
C ASN A 987 6.59 -31.95 20.95
N GLU A 988 6.28 -30.97 20.15
CA GLU A 988 7.15 -29.80 19.96
C GLU A 988 6.39 -28.53 20.30
N TRP A 989 7.01 -27.67 21.11
CA TRP A 989 6.56 -26.32 21.38
C TRP A 989 7.46 -25.32 20.68
N MET A 990 6.89 -24.31 20.09
CA MET A 990 7.59 -23.22 19.43
C MET A 990 7.11 -21.88 19.99
N VAL A 991 8.04 -21.01 20.35
CA VAL A 991 7.80 -19.60 20.63
C VAL A 991 8.73 -18.81 19.72
N SER A 992 8.18 -17.94 18.92
CA SER A 992 8.97 -17.14 17.97
C SER A 992 8.55 -15.68 18.01
N LEU A 993 9.52 -14.79 18.02
CA LEU A 993 9.33 -13.36 17.86
C LEU A 993 9.99 -12.94 16.54
N LYS A 994 9.17 -12.63 15.55
CA LYS A 994 9.63 -12.00 14.31
C LYS A 994 9.80 -10.50 14.56
N LEU A 995 11.00 -9.99 14.39
CA LEU A 995 11.31 -8.56 14.46
C LEU A 995 11.29 -7.95 13.05
N LEU A 996 10.56 -6.83 12.90
CA LEU A 996 10.46 -6.03 11.65
C LEU A 996 9.81 -6.73 10.46
#